data_b10668de567e22b3147a3d0d56b3e73b
#
_entry.id   b10668de567e22b3147a3d0d56b3e73b
#
_cell.length_a   1.000
_cell.length_b   1.000
_cell.length_c   1.000
_cell.angle_alpha   90.00
_cell.angle_beta   90.00
_cell.angle_gamma   90.00
#
_symmetry.space_group_name_H-M   'P 1'
#
loop_
_entity.id
_entity.type
_entity.pdbx_description
1 polymer ?
#
loop_
_entity_poly.entity_id
_entity_poly.type
_entity_poly.pdbx_seq_one_letter_code
_entity_poly.pdbx_strand_id
1 'polypeptide(L)'
;MLFAGWLLGAGLAVTLSAAAGGLTVETLRCEYLDNPLGIDTPQPRLSWVLESKQRAQAQTAYQVLVASSDALLKADIGDLWDSGTVASDETVQVVYAGKALPSSQRCYWKVRVWDKDHKASAYSRPAYWEMGLLSPQDWQGQWIAPTADTNSLPAPMLRHAFALEGKVKQARAYICGLGYYELHLNGNKIGDHLLDPGYTRYDRRALYVTYDVTDALRRGKNAVGVILGNGWYNVQTRAVWDFHKAPWRAAPKLMMQLRVEYTDGRIETIGTDSRWTTSTGPITFDNIYGGETYDASAEKPGWDMPDYDDSGWSMAQVVSAPGGKVTAQMMPPIKADRIIKPAKLTEPKPGVFVFDMGQNFAGFAELSVRGPAGTKVVMKYGERLSKDGMLDRADIQQHIVRVDKTQQYQTDSYIAKGTGLERWHSRFDYHGFQYVEVTGFPGKPTLDTLRGVFIHSAIPVAGEFECSNPLLNKIWSAGRWAYLSNLQGIPTDCPHREKNGWTGDAHLAAEQGLFNYAPAGVYTKWINDLGDEQRPTGELPGIVPTSGWGYTWGNGPAWDSAFLLIPFYLYEYCGDTKVLCDHYDGLKRYVDYLTTKAKGGIVDIGLNDWAPFKTATPADITSTAYYFRDAQIVALAAGLMGNEADARKYADLAASIKQAFNEKFYQPDTGLYGNGSQTSLSCALYQGLVEPANKARVLSNLVAAVEKTNGHIDTGILGAKYLLNALLENGRADVAYRIASQKDLPSWGWWLEQGATTLWEQWNGSESRNHIMFGDISAWFYKALAGINPDPASPAFKHFIIKPNLVGGLTSAEASYDSVRGRIVSDWKTKDGRLDLTVTIPANTTAAVYVPVADPAMIKESGKPVPDAAGITLVRVEEGRTLLEVGSGTYHFTAPL
;
A
#
# COMPACT_ATOMS: atom_id res chain seq x y z
N MET A 1 -33.58 -20.77 -13.43
CA MET A 1 -34.42 -20.10 -12.42
C MET A 1 -33.51 -19.29 -11.52
N LEU A 2 -33.64 -17.97 -11.63
CA LEU A 2 -32.90 -16.95 -10.90
C LEU A 2 -33.27 -16.95 -9.41
N PHE A 3 -32.27 -16.87 -8.54
CA PHE A 3 -32.45 -16.32 -7.21
C PHE A 3 -31.31 -15.33 -6.94
N ALA A 4 -31.66 -14.05 -7.14
CA ALA A 4 -30.89 -12.93 -6.66
C ALA A 4 -31.24 -12.71 -5.19
N GLY A 5 -30.30 -12.92 -4.27
CA GLY A 5 -30.42 -12.58 -2.86
C GLY A 5 -29.89 -11.17 -2.62
N TRP A 6 -30.77 -10.19 -2.54
CA TRP A 6 -30.47 -8.85 -2.06
C TRP A 6 -30.42 -8.89 -0.52
N LEU A 7 -29.25 -8.60 0.04
CA LEU A 7 -29.13 -8.20 1.44
C LEU A 7 -29.44 -6.69 1.53
N LEU A 8 -30.67 -6.37 1.85
CA LEU A 8 -31.09 -5.04 2.27
C LEU A 8 -30.52 -4.76 3.66
N GLY A 9 -29.42 -4.03 3.71
CA GLY A 9 -29.01 -3.31 4.89
C GLY A 9 -30.00 -2.17 5.13
N ALA A 10 -30.85 -2.29 6.15
CA ALA A 10 -31.72 -1.22 6.60
C ALA A 10 -30.87 -0.12 7.23
N GLY A 11 -30.39 0.82 6.43
CA GLY A 11 -29.87 2.08 6.92
C GLY A 11 -31.02 2.88 7.52
N LEU A 12 -31.03 3.04 8.85
CA LEU A 12 -31.82 4.08 9.49
C LEU A 12 -31.33 5.44 8.97
N ALA A 13 -32.06 5.98 8.02
CA ALA A 13 -31.92 7.39 7.65
C ALA A 13 -32.47 8.24 8.80
N VAL A 14 -31.61 8.59 9.74
CA VAL A 14 -31.90 9.69 10.66
C VAL A 14 -31.77 10.98 9.84
N THR A 15 -32.90 11.55 9.49
CA THR A 15 -32.98 12.89 8.89
C THR A 15 -32.50 13.90 9.93
N LEU A 16 -31.20 14.17 9.95
CA LEU A 16 -30.67 15.36 10.58
C LEU A 16 -31.18 16.57 9.78
N SER A 17 -31.96 17.39 10.42
CA SER A 17 -32.31 18.73 9.93
C SER A 17 -31.01 19.47 9.64
N ALA A 18 -30.59 19.49 8.38
CA ALA A 18 -29.47 20.29 7.93
C ALA A 18 -29.87 21.76 8.13
N ALA A 19 -29.17 22.50 8.96
CA ALA A 19 -29.18 23.94 8.91
C ALA A 19 -28.79 24.30 7.46
N ALA A 20 -29.71 24.93 6.77
CA ALA A 20 -29.56 25.19 5.35
C ALA A 20 -28.32 26.07 5.13
N GLY A 21 -27.23 25.48 4.58
CA GLY A 21 -26.17 26.22 3.94
C GLY A 21 -24.78 26.18 4.56
N GLY A 22 -24.53 25.47 5.66
CA GLY A 22 -23.21 25.44 6.31
C GLY A 22 -22.30 24.28 5.86
N LEU A 23 -21.07 24.27 6.41
CA LEU A 23 -20.17 23.14 6.36
C LEU A 23 -20.63 22.03 7.31
N THR A 24 -20.49 20.77 6.89
CA THR A 24 -20.57 19.59 7.76
C THR A 24 -19.23 18.90 7.82
N VAL A 25 -18.95 18.29 8.97
CA VAL A 25 -17.70 17.57 9.22
C VAL A 25 -17.98 16.07 9.13
N GLU A 26 -17.28 15.41 8.23
CA GLU A 26 -17.40 13.96 7.99
C GLU A 26 -16.02 13.28 8.11
N THR A 27 -15.98 11.96 8.11
CA THR A 27 -14.76 11.13 8.01
C THR A 27 -13.61 11.58 8.93
N LEU A 28 -13.74 11.32 10.23
CA LEU A 28 -12.71 11.64 11.22
C LEU A 28 -11.65 10.52 11.23
N ARG A 29 -10.37 10.89 11.13
CA ARG A 29 -9.24 9.95 11.17
C ARG A 29 -8.19 10.37 12.18
N CYS A 30 -7.55 9.36 12.79
CA CYS A 30 -6.38 9.51 13.65
C CYS A 30 -5.25 8.67 13.04
N GLU A 31 -4.10 9.28 12.70
CA GLU A 31 -2.96 8.62 12.04
C GLU A 31 -3.38 7.79 10.80
N TYR A 32 -4.20 8.37 9.91
CA TYR A 32 -4.82 7.75 8.72
C TYR A 32 -5.88 6.68 9.00
N LEU A 33 -6.10 6.28 10.25
CA LEU A 33 -6.97 5.16 10.63
C LEU A 33 -8.31 5.65 11.21
N ASP A 34 -9.35 4.84 11.02
CA ASP A 34 -10.67 5.05 11.61
C ASP A 34 -10.73 4.35 12.98
N ASN A 35 -10.90 5.14 14.05
CA ASN A 35 -11.02 4.63 15.42
C ASN A 35 -9.93 3.60 15.82
N PRO A 36 -8.63 3.89 15.63
CA PRO A 36 -7.58 2.92 15.85
C PRO A 36 -7.42 2.52 17.31
N LEU A 37 -7.01 1.26 17.51
CA LEU A 37 -6.60 0.72 18.79
C LEU A 37 -5.07 0.59 18.83
N GLY A 38 -4.48 1.00 19.96
CA GLY A 38 -3.09 0.71 20.22
C GLY A 38 -2.08 1.56 19.42
N ILE A 39 -2.35 2.85 19.22
CA ILE A 39 -1.34 3.75 18.62
C ILE A 39 -0.26 4.10 19.65
N ASP A 40 1.00 4.13 19.21
CA ASP A 40 2.15 4.49 20.07
C ASP A 40 2.78 5.85 19.75
N THR A 41 2.12 6.66 18.92
CA THR A 41 2.50 8.06 18.67
C THR A 41 1.96 8.95 19.80
N PRO A 42 2.82 9.59 20.64
CA PRO A 42 2.36 10.36 21.81
C PRO A 42 1.50 11.58 21.46
N GLN A 43 1.72 12.16 20.30
CA GLN A 43 0.97 13.29 19.74
C GLN A 43 0.38 12.88 18.38
N PRO A 44 -0.74 12.11 18.39
CA PRO A 44 -1.32 11.65 17.14
C PRO A 44 -1.90 12.81 16.33
N ARG A 45 -1.97 12.61 15.02
CA ARG A 45 -2.49 13.59 14.07
C ARG A 45 -3.93 13.27 13.74
N LEU A 46 -4.76 14.30 13.77
CA LEU A 46 -6.19 14.23 13.50
C LEU A 46 -6.49 14.85 12.14
N SER A 47 -7.42 14.25 11.41
CA SER A 47 -7.86 14.76 10.13
C SER A 47 -9.37 14.60 9.98
N TRP A 48 -9.99 15.48 9.21
CA TRP A 48 -11.41 15.41 8.90
C TRP A 48 -11.70 15.90 7.48
N VAL A 49 -12.78 15.40 6.89
CA VAL A 49 -13.28 15.83 5.59
C VAL A 49 -14.47 16.75 5.77
N LEU A 50 -14.57 17.76 4.92
CA LEU A 50 -15.66 18.72 4.94
C LEU A 50 -16.60 18.49 3.75
N GLU A 51 -17.91 18.62 3.99
CA GLU A 51 -18.92 18.61 2.95
C GLU A 51 -19.74 19.90 2.98
N SER A 52 -20.19 20.33 1.81
CA SER A 52 -21.11 21.46 1.65
C SER A 52 -21.93 21.32 0.37
N LYS A 53 -23.18 21.75 0.45
CA LYS A 53 -24.05 21.93 -0.73
C LYS A 53 -23.88 23.31 -1.38
N GLN A 54 -23.14 24.23 -0.74
CA GLN A 54 -22.85 25.55 -1.29
C GLN A 54 -21.50 25.56 -1.98
N ARG A 55 -21.44 26.31 -3.10
CA ARG A 55 -20.20 26.56 -3.83
C ARG A 55 -19.29 27.54 -3.09
N ALA A 56 -18.00 27.41 -3.32
CA ALA A 56 -16.95 28.26 -2.77
C ALA A 56 -17.01 28.33 -1.23
N GLN A 57 -17.31 27.22 -0.55
CA GLN A 57 -17.25 27.11 0.89
C GLN A 57 -15.85 26.76 1.35
N ALA A 58 -15.45 27.40 2.45
CA ALA A 58 -14.15 27.23 3.06
C ALA A 58 -14.26 27.26 4.59
N GLN A 59 -13.38 26.53 5.25
CA GLN A 59 -13.18 26.63 6.68
C GLN A 59 -12.34 27.86 7.02
N THR A 60 -12.75 28.63 8.03
CA THR A 60 -11.98 29.78 8.55
C THR A 60 -11.40 29.51 9.92
N ALA A 61 -12.00 28.57 10.66
CA ALA A 61 -11.52 28.14 11.97
C ALA A 61 -12.03 26.73 12.28
N TYR A 62 -11.40 26.09 13.28
CA TYR A 62 -11.87 24.84 13.86
C TYR A 62 -11.79 24.87 15.38
N GLN A 63 -12.51 23.95 16.03
CA GLN A 63 -12.32 23.58 17.42
C GLN A 63 -12.39 22.09 17.58
N VAL A 64 -11.33 21.48 18.13
CA VAL A 64 -11.25 20.06 18.47
C VAL A 64 -11.48 19.90 19.98
N LEU A 65 -12.35 18.98 20.36
CA LEU A 65 -12.50 18.51 21.72
C LEU A 65 -12.04 17.06 21.83
N VAL A 66 -11.18 16.78 22.82
CA VAL A 66 -10.75 15.42 23.16
C VAL A 66 -11.06 15.16 24.64
N ALA A 67 -11.77 14.06 24.89
CA ALA A 67 -12.23 13.70 26.23
C ALA A 67 -11.80 12.30 26.65
N SER A 68 -11.60 12.09 27.94
CA SER A 68 -11.29 10.79 28.53
C SER A 68 -12.48 9.82 28.57
N SER A 69 -13.69 10.32 28.32
CA SER A 69 -14.91 9.50 28.24
C SER A 69 -15.92 10.07 27.26
N ASP A 70 -16.76 9.18 26.69
CA ASP A 70 -17.86 9.56 25.82
C ASP A 70 -18.89 10.48 26.54
N ALA A 71 -19.08 10.30 27.84
CA ALA A 71 -19.98 11.14 28.64
C ALA A 71 -19.51 12.59 28.73
N LEU A 72 -18.20 12.82 28.93
CA LEU A 72 -17.61 14.16 28.93
C LEU A 72 -17.69 14.79 27.55
N LEU A 73 -17.37 14.02 26.50
CA LEU A 73 -17.46 14.53 25.14
C LEU A 73 -18.88 14.93 24.74
N LYS A 74 -19.90 14.15 25.15
CA LYS A 74 -21.32 14.49 24.96
C LYS A 74 -21.74 15.76 25.70
N ALA A 75 -21.10 16.07 26.81
CA ALA A 75 -21.31 17.30 27.57
C ALA A 75 -20.48 18.48 27.02
N ASP A 76 -19.83 18.33 25.87
CA ASP A 76 -18.93 19.31 25.26
C ASP A 76 -17.70 19.67 26.12
N ILE A 77 -17.22 18.72 26.92
CA ILE A 77 -16.05 18.87 27.79
C ILE A 77 -14.88 18.12 27.20
N GLY A 78 -13.85 18.86 26.79
CA GLY A 78 -12.56 18.33 26.34
C GLY A 78 -11.53 18.31 27.47
N ASP A 79 -11.68 17.39 28.43
CA ASP A 79 -10.81 17.34 29.60
C ASP A 79 -9.36 16.93 29.28
N LEU A 80 -9.13 16.28 28.14
CA LEU A 80 -7.80 15.98 27.63
C LEU A 80 -7.28 17.08 26.72
N TRP A 81 -8.14 17.65 25.88
CA TRP A 81 -7.80 18.76 24.99
C TRP A 81 -9.07 19.52 24.57
N ASP A 82 -9.07 20.80 24.77
CA ASP A 82 -9.92 21.76 24.07
C ASP A 82 -8.99 22.73 23.34
N SER A 83 -8.98 22.67 22.00
CA SER A 83 -8.13 23.56 21.21
C SER A 83 -8.55 25.04 21.30
N GLY A 84 -9.72 25.33 21.86
CA GLY A 84 -10.40 26.59 21.60
C GLY A 84 -10.67 26.78 20.13
N THR A 85 -11.12 27.99 19.76
CA THR A 85 -11.28 28.34 18.33
C THR A 85 -9.92 28.70 17.74
N VAL A 86 -9.43 27.84 16.85
CA VAL A 86 -8.17 28.03 16.10
C VAL A 86 -8.49 28.61 14.74
N ALA A 87 -8.01 29.83 14.46
CA ALA A 87 -8.16 30.46 13.14
C ALA A 87 -7.24 29.76 12.12
N SER A 88 -7.78 28.80 11.37
CA SER A 88 -7.06 27.99 10.39
C SER A 88 -8.04 27.29 9.46
N ASP A 89 -7.63 27.15 8.21
CA ASP A 89 -8.30 26.36 7.19
C ASP A 89 -7.77 24.89 7.11
N GLU A 90 -6.87 24.50 8.03
CA GLU A 90 -6.27 23.16 8.02
C GLU A 90 -7.27 22.11 8.52
N THR A 91 -7.37 20.99 7.76
CA THR A 91 -8.24 19.84 8.04
C THR A 91 -7.49 18.50 8.04
N VAL A 92 -6.18 18.54 7.78
CA VAL A 92 -5.35 17.37 7.60
C VAL A 92 -4.14 17.43 8.51
N GLN A 93 -3.82 16.32 9.17
CA GLN A 93 -2.61 16.17 10.00
C GLN A 93 -2.51 17.18 11.17
N VAL A 94 -3.65 17.59 11.74
CA VAL A 94 -3.68 18.48 12.93
C VAL A 94 -3.15 17.71 14.15
N VAL A 95 -2.01 18.16 14.68
CA VAL A 95 -1.32 17.49 15.78
C VAL A 95 -2.09 17.68 17.09
N TYR A 96 -2.33 16.60 17.82
CA TYR A 96 -2.86 16.66 19.18
C TYR A 96 -1.90 17.43 20.09
N ALA A 97 -2.39 18.51 20.71
CA ALA A 97 -1.62 19.40 21.57
C ALA A 97 -2.18 19.50 23.01
N GLY A 98 -2.91 18.46 23.44
CA GLY A 98 -3.49 18.39 24.77
C GLY A 98 -2.55 17.83 25.83
N LYS A 99 -3.13 17.29 26.90
CA LYS A 99 -2.40 16.65 28.00
C LYS A 99 -1.63 15.42 27.50
N ALA A 100 -0.48 15.13 28.10
CA ALA A 100 0.24 13.87 27.83
C ALA A 100 -0.68 12.66 28.10
N LEU A 101 -0.71 11.73 27.16
CA LEU A 101 -1.56 10.56 27.20
C LEU A 101 -0.78 9.37 27.76
N PRO A 102 -1.28 8.67 28.78
CA PRO A 102 -0.66 7.43 29.26
C PRO A 102 -0.99 6.26 28.35
N SER A 103 -0.24 5.17 28.47
CA SER A 103 -0.50 3.90 27.80
C SER A 103 -1.92 3.40 28.05
N SER A 104 -2.53 2.80 27.03
CA SER A 104 -3.90 2.25 27.02
C SER A 104 -5.01 3.30 27.25
N GLN A 105 -4.70 4.59 27.17
CA GLN A 105 -5.72 5.65 27.31
C GLN A 105 -6.62 5.66 26.07
N ARG A 106 -7.94 5.49 26.27
CA ARG A 106 -8.93 5.78 25.23
C ARG A 106 -9.26 7.27 25.24
N CYS A 107 -9.24 7.86 24.06
CA CYS A 107 -9.53 9.26 23.80
C CYS A 107 -10.72 9.36 22.86
N TYR A 108 -11.77 10.05 23.27
CA TYR A 108 -12.95 10.35 22.45
C TYR A 108 -12.84 11.76 21.92
N TRP A 109 -13.14 12.00 20.66
CA TRP A 109 -12.98 13.31 20.10
C TRP A 109 -14.05 13.67 19.08
N LYS A 110 -14.23 14.97 18.88
CA LYS A 110 -15.08 15.57 17.86
C LYS A 110 -14.54 16.92 17.46
N VAL A 111 -14.97 17.42 16.31
CA VAL A 111 -14.56 18.72 15.79
C VAL A 111 -15.77 19.49 15.27
N ARG A 112 -15.75 20.81 15.41
CA ARG A 112 -16.60 21.73 14.69
C ARG A 112 -15.76 22.75 13.96
N VAL A 113 -16.34 23.33 12.89
CA VAL A 113 -15.64 24.27 12.03
C VAL A 113 -16.48 25.54 11.84
N TRP A 114 -15.83 26.62 11.46
CA TRP A 114 -16.49 27.85 11.04
C TRP A 114 -16.34 27.99 9.54
N ASP A 115 -17.45 28.29 8.88
CA ASP A 115 -17.51 28.48 7.42
C ASP A 115 -16.93 29.84 6.99
N LYS A 116 -16.94 30.14 5.68
CA LYS A 116 -16.44 31.41 5.12
C LYS A 116 -17.17 32.65 5.64
N ASP A 117 -18.38 32.48 6.16
CA ASP A 117 -19.18 33.54 6.74
C ASP A 117 -19.05 33.59 8.29
N HIS A 118 -18.04 32.90 8.83
CA HIS A 118 -17.74 32.76 10.26
C HIS A 118 -18.89 32.14 11.09
N LYS A 119 -19.74 31.33 10.47
CA LYS A 119 -20.80 30.59 11.16
C LYS A 119 -20.28 29.21 11.57
N ALA A 120 -20.46 28.87 12.85
CA ALA A 120 -20.07 27.58 13.38
C ALA A 120 -20.99 26.47 12.85
N SER A 121 -20.42 25.34 12.46
CA SER A 121 -21.14 24.10 12.22
C SER A 121 -21.61 23.47 13.54
N ALA A 122 -22.47 22.46 13.45
CA ALA A 122 -22.58 21.49 14.54
C ALA A 122 -21.24 20.74 14.73
N TYR A 123 -21.03 20.16 15.91
CA TYR A 123 -19.94 19.20 16.08
C TYR A 123 -20.16 17.97 15.19
N SER A 124 -19.05 17.38 14.74
CA SER A 124 -19.05 16.08 14.06
C SER A 124 -19.65 14.97 14.95
N ARG A 125 -19.95 13.85 14.34
CA ARG A 125 -20.11 12.61 15.12
C ARG A 125 -18.83 12.33 15.91
N PRO A 126 -18.91 11.72 17.12
CA PRO A 126 -17.72 11.38 17.87
C PRO A 126 -16.94 10.24 17.20
N ALA A 127 -15.62 10.36 17.27
CA ALA A 127 -14.67 9.29 16.97
C ALA A 127 -13.82 9.01 18.22
N TYR A 128 -12.96 7.99 18.14
CA TYR A 128 -12.02 7.70 19.22
C TYR A 128 -10.69 7.18 18.66
N TRP A 129 -9.68 7.21 19.49
CA TRP A 129 -8.48 6.37 19.36
C TRP A 129 -8.10 5.82 20.73
N GLU A 130 -7.27 4.82 20.75
CA GLU A 130 -6.73 4.27 22.00
C GLU A 130 -5.21 4.18 21.89
N MET A 131 -4.54 4.67 22.92
CA MET A 131 -3.08 4.59 23.03
C MET A 131 -2.67 3.13 23.21
N GLY A 132 -1.56 2.75 22.60
CA GLY A 132 -0.89 1.49 22.82
C GLY A 132 -0.01 1.50 24.07
N LEU A 133 1.04 0.69 24.05
CA LEU A 133 2.05 0.64 25.10
C LEU A 133 3.20 1.56 24.71
N LEU A 134 3.35 2.67 25.42
CA LEU A 134 4.28 3.76 25.08
C LEU A 134 5.70 3.54 25.61
N SER A 135 5.85 2.64 26.57
CA SER A 135 7.11 2.39 27.25
C SER A 135 7.39 0.87 27.36
N PRO A 136 8.65 0.44 27.25
CA PRO A 136 9.02 -0.96 27.52
C PRO A 136 8.58 -1.46 28.91
N GLN A 137 8.44 -0.57 29.89
CA GLN A 137 7.99 -0.91 31.25
C GLN A 137 6.48 -1.23 31.31
N ASP A 138 5.70 -0.88 30.29
CA ASP A 138 4.27 -1.20 30.22
C ASP A 138 4.03 -2.66 29.86
N TRP A 139 5.06 -3.36 29.35
CA TRP A 139 5.04 -4.78 29.10
C TRP A 139 5.26 -5.58 30.38
N GLN A 140 4.29 -6.40 30.76
CA GLN A 140 4.39 -7.37 31.86
C GLN A 140 4.60 -8.80 31.32
N GLY A 141 4.24 -9.06 30.05
CA GLY A 141 4.53 -10.31 29.39
C GLY A 141 6.02 -10.46 29.06
N GLN A 142 6.54 -11.68 29.24
CA GLN A 142 7.90 -12.06 28.88
C GLN A 142 7.93 -12.73 27.49
N TRP A 143 9.05 -12.67 26.80
CA TRP A 143 9.27 -13.49 25.60
C TRP A 143 9.35 -14.96 25.97
N ILE A 144 8.47 -15.78 25.37
CA ILE A 144 8.46 -17.24 25.56
C ILE A 144 8.56 -17.95 24.21
N ALA A 145 9.12 -19.16 24.23
CA ALA A 145 9.23 -20.04 23.07
C ALA A 145 9.07 -21.51 23.51
N PRO A 146 8.76 -22.43 22.59
CA PRO A 146 8.68 -23.86 22.91
C PRO A 146 10.05 -24.46 23.27
N THR A 147 11.11 -23.92 22.64
CA THR A 147 12.52 -24.35 22.86
C THR A 147 13.44 -23.20 22.40
N ALA A 148 14.69 -23.28 22.82
CA ALA A 148 15.75 -22.40 22.33
C ALA A 148 16.34 -22.87 20.97
N ASP A 149 15.99 -24.06 20.48
CA ASP A 149 16.50 -24.61 19.23
C ASP A 149 15.85 -23.87 18.02
N THR A 150 16.68 -23.50 17.06
CA THR A 150 16.29 -22.75 15.87
C THR A 150 16.00 -23.61 14.65
N ASN A 151 16.13 -24.93 14.77
CA ASN A 151 15.91 -25.83 13.65
C ASN A 151 14.43 -26.15 13.42
N SER A 152 14.13 -26.58 12.20
CA SER A 152 12.82 -26.94 11.67
C SER A 152 11.87 -27.58 12.69
N LEU A 153 11.01 -26.76 13.28
CA LEU A 153 9.98 -27.24 14.20
C LEU A 153 8.62 -27.18 13.50
N PRO A 154 7.71 -28.13 13.74
CA PRO A 154 6.29 -27.93 13.48
C PRO A 154 5.82 -26.65 14.17
N ALA A 155 4.81 -25.99 13.60
CA ALA A 155 4.24 -24.78 14.17
C ALA A 155 3.81 -25.03 15.63
N PRO A 156 4.38 -24.30 16.62
CA PRO A 156 4.07 -24.54 18.02
C PRO A 156 2.71 -23.95 18.40
N MET A 157 2.01 -24.67 19.27
CA MET A 157 0.83 -24.21 19.96
C MET A 157 1.22 -23.87 21.40
N LEU A 158 0.85 -22.70 21.87
CA LEU A 158 1.06 -22.23 23.23
C LEU A 158 -0.29 -21.95 23.88
N ARG A 159 -0.45 -22.26 25.17
CA ARG A 159 -1.71 -21.96 25.88
C ARG A 159 -1.47 -21.63 27.36
N HIS A 160 -2.45 -20.92 27.92
CA HIS A 160 -2.52 -20.66 29.35
C HIS A 160 -3.99 -20.57 29.81
N ALA A 161 -4.35 -21.34 30.84
CA ALA A 161 -5.65 -21.25 31.47
C ALA A 161 -5.57 -20.32 32.70
N PHE A 162 -6.56 -19.46 32.87
CA PHE A 162 -6.61 -18.48 33.96
C PHE A 162 -8.05 -18.23 34.40
N ALA A 163 -8.24 -17.54 35.53
CA ALA A 163 -9.56 -17.20 36.03
C ALA A 163 -9.66 -15.70 36.30
N LEU A 164 -10.81 -15.10 35.92
CA LEU A 164 -11.15 -13.72 36.20
C LEU A 164 -12.22 -13.64 37.30
N GLU A 165 -11.95 -12.87 38.33
CA GLU A 165 -12.86 -12.82 39.50
C GLU A 165 -13.98 -11.79 39.35
N GLY A 166 -13.76 -10.72 38.58
CA GLY A 166 -14.70 -9.63 38.40
C GLY A 166 -15.49 -9.69 37.10
N LYS A 167 -16.47 -8.78 36.98
CA LYS A 167 -17.16 -8.52 35.70
C LYS A 167 -16.26 -7.64 34.86
N VAL A 168 -15.90 -8.11 33.67
CA VAL A 168 -15.08 -7.39 32.68
C VAL A 168 -15.84 -6.15 32.20
N LYS A 169 -15.24 -4.97 32.27
CA LYS A 169 -15.70 -3.72 31.66
C LYS A 169 -15.08 -3.54 30.28
N GLN A 170 -13.77 -3.78 30.17
CA GLN A 170 -13.00 -3.63 28.97
C GLN A 170 -11.77 -4.55 29.03
N ALA A 171 -11.39 -5.14 27.91
CA ALA A 171 -10.15 -5.90 27.83
C ALA A 171 -9.43 -5.72 26.51
N ARG A 172 -8.09 -5.70 26.57
CA ARG A 172 -7.20 -5.57 25.41
C ARG A 172 -6.16 -6.68 25.43
N ALA A 173 -5.93 -7.26 24.24
CA ALA A 173 -4.79 -8.12 24.01
C ALA A 173 -3.74 -7.32 23.24
N TYR A 174 -2.54 -7.21 23.81
CA TYR A 174 -1.34 -6.71 23.12
C TYR A 174 -0.48 -7.92 22.81
N ILE A 175 -0.21 -8.19 21.53
CA ILE A 175 0.47 -9.41 21.11
C ILE A 175 1.53 -9.16 20.05
N CYS A 176 2.72 -9.72 20.25
CA CYS A 176 3.81 -9.78 19.30
C CYS A 176 4.26 -11.25 19.17
N GLY A 177 3.80 -11.91 18.12
CA GLY A 177 4.17 -13.31 17.81
C GLY A 177 5.14 -13.35 16.63
N LEU A 178 6.36 -13.76 16.84
CA LEU A 178 7.39 -13.84 15.81
C LEU A 178 7.59 -15.31 15.39
N GLY A 179 7.41 -15.73 14.10
CA GLY A 179 7.17 -14.98 12.82
C GLY A 179 5.73 -14.57 12.55
N TYR A 180 4.72 -15.45 12.53
CA TYR A 180 3.32 -15.15 12.44
C TYR A 180 2.57 -15.81 13.59
N TYR A 181 1.30 -15.41 13.82
CA TYR A 181 0.48 -16.02 14.86
C TYR A 181 -1.01 -16.05 14.53
N GLU A 182 -1.73 -16.97 15.15
CA GLU A 182 -3.18 -16.91 15.35
C GLU A 182 -3.47 -16.87 16.85
N LEU A 183 -4.23 -15.86 17.30
CA LEU A 183 -4.67 -15.71 18.70
C LEU A 183 -6.06 -16.32 18.89
N HIS A 184 -6.22 -17.13 19.93
CA HIS A 184 -7.47 -17.76 20.32
C HIS A 184 -7.81 -17.42 21.77
N LEU A 185 -9.11 -17.22 22.05
CA LEU A 185 -9.65 -17.06 23.40
C LEU A 185 -10.92 -17.90 23.53
N ASN A 186 -10.96 -18.78 24.52
CA ASN A 186 -12.13 -19.58 24.88
C ASN A 186 -12.77 -20.34 23.67
N GLY A 187 -11.93 -20.92 22.82
CA GLY A 187 -12.33 -21.71 21.66
C GLY A 187 -12.58 -20.91 20.36
N ASN A 188 -12.32 -19.61 20.36
CA ASN A 188 -12.54 -18.77 19.20
C ASN A 188 -11.26 -18.05 18.76
N LYS A 189 -10.99 -18.02 17.44
CA LYS A 189 -9.97 -17.15 16.87
C LYS A 189 -10.37 -15.68 17.07
N ILE A 190 -9.41 -14.86 17.43
CA ILE A 190 -9.57 -13.42 17.66
C ILE A 190 -9.17 -12.63 16.42
N GLY A 191 -10.09 -11.78 15.98
CA GLY A 191 -9.88 -10.90 14.81
C GLY A 191 -9.93 -11.65 13.47
N ASP A 192 -9.79 -10.88 12.41
CA ASP A 192 -9.82 -11.31 11.01
C ASP A 192 -8.50 -11.05 10.28
N HIS A 193 -7.46 -10.69 11.03
CA HIS A 193 -6.13 -10.48 10.50
C HIS A 193 -5.49 -11.78 10.05
N LEU A 194 -4.66 -11.66 9.01
CA LEU A 194 -3.83 -12.73 8.47
C LEU A 194 -2.37 -12.28 8.50
N LEU A 195 -1.45 -13.24 8.70
CA LEU A 195 -0.01 -13.01 8.61
C LEU A 195 0.50 -11.85 9.48
N ASP A 196 -0.08 -11.69 10.67
CA ASP A 196 0.41 -10.75 11.68
C ASP A 196 1.55 -11.35 12.53
N PRO A 197 2.46 -10.50 13.02
CA PRO A 197 2.63 -9.09 12.74
C PRO A 197 3.30 -8.84 11.38
N GLY A 198 3.17 -7.60 10.87
CA GLY A 198 3.83 -7.19 9.63
C GLY A 198 5.35 -7.41 9.65
N TYR A 199 5.90 -7.78 8.49
CA TYR A 199 7.33 -8.05 8.32
C TYR A 199 8.17 -6.79 8.54
N THR A 200 9.22 -6.90 9.36
CA THR A 200 10.23 -5.88 9.67
C THR A 200 11.62 -6.51 9.78
N ARG A 201 12.63 -5.69 9.94
CA ARG A 201 13.95 -6.13 10.41
C ARG A 201 13.89 -6.36 11.91
N TYR A 202 13.61 -7.60 12.33
CA TYR A 202 13.21 -7.93 13.71
C TYR A 202 14.28 -7.66 14.79
N ASP A 203 15.57 -7.59 14.43
CA ASP A 203 16.64 -7.17 15.35
C ASP A 203 16.71 -5.65 15.54
N ARG A 204 15.88 -4.88 14.80
CA ARG A 204 15.72 -3.43 14.92
C ARG A 204 14.32 -3.04 15.39
N ARG A 205 13.30 -3.71 14.86
CA ARG A 205 11.89 -3.41 15.13
C ARG A 205 11.05 -4.69 15.09
N ALA A 206 10.19 -4.89 16.10
CA ALA A 206 9.16 -5.91 16.09
C ALA A 206 7.81 -5.21 16.32
N LEU A 207 6.77 -5.62 15.57
CA LEU A 207 5.45 -5.02 15.69
C LEU A 207 4.57 -5.82 16.63
N TYR A 208 3.75 -5.12 17.44
CA TYR A 208 2.67 -5.73 18.18
C TYR A 208 1.32 -5.25 17.68
N VAL A 209 0.32 -6.10 17.82
CA VAL A 209 -1.08 -5.81 17.44
C VAL A 209 -1.93 -5.69 18.71
N THR A 210 -2.89 -4.78 18.68
CA THR A 210 -3.85 -4.59 19.77
C THR A 210 -5.24 -5.04 19.33
N TYR A 211 -5.85 -5.97 20.10
CA TYR A 211 -7.22 -6.43 19.87
C TYR A 211 -8.14 -6.03 21.03
N ASP A 212 -9.38 -5.67 20.69
CA ASP A 212 -10.46 -5.64 21.67
C ASP A 212 -10.93 -7.06 21.92
N VAL A 213 -10.75 -7.54 23.13
CA VAL A 213 -11.13 -8.90 23.54
C VAL A 213 -12.17 -8.90 24.66
N THR A 214 -12.84 -7.77 24.84
CA THR A 214 -13.82 -7.56 25.93
C THR A 214 -14.89 -8.64 25.94
N ASP A 215 -15.49 -8.89 24.78
CA ASP A 215 -16.60 -9.85 24.63
C ASP A 215 -16.13 -11.33 24.57
N ALA A 216 -14.83 -11.55 24.36
CA ALA A 216 -14.25 -12.90 24.34
C ALA A 216 -13.95 -13.44 25.76
N LEU A 217 -13.91 -12.57 26.79
CA LEU A 217 -13.58 -12.92 28.16
C LEU A 217 -14.84 -12.99 29.03
N ARG A 218 -14.80 -13.88 30.04
CA ARG A 218 -15.90 -14.07 30.97
C ARG A 218 -15.41 -14.19 32.41
N ARG A 219 -16.26 -13.89 33.35
CA ARG A 219 -15.98 -14.19 34.76
C ARG A 219 -15.79 -15.69 34.98
N GLY A 220 -14.82 -16.10 35.80
CA GLY A 220 -14.45 -17.47 36.03
C GLY A 220 -13.36 -17.95 35.07
N LYS A 221 -13.38 -19.21 34.70
CA LYS A 221 -12.35 -19.86 33.87
C LYS A 221 -12.31 -19.30 32.45
N ASN A 222 -11.12 -18.99 31.96
CA ASN A 222 -10.79 -18.60 30.60
C ASN A 222 -9.53 -19.35 30.15
N ALA A 223 -9.32 -19.42 28.85
CA ALA A 223 -8.08 -19.87 28.24
C ALA A 223 -7.68 -18.98 27.08
N VAL A 224 -6.40 -18.71 26.98
CA VAL A 224 -5.76 -18.11 25.81
C VAL A 224 -4.89 -19.16 25.13
N GLY A 225 -4.95 -19.20 23.80
CA GLY A 225 -4.14 -20.05 22.96
C GLY A 225 -3.53 -19.27 21.81
N VAL A 226 -2.31 -19.62 21.42
CA VAL A 226 -1.62 -19.02 20.29
C VAL A 226 -0.95 -20.11 19.46
N ILE A 227 -1.17 -20.10 18.15
CA ILE A 227 -0.39 -20.90 17.20
C ILE A 227 0.64 -19.96 16.59
N LEU A 228 1.90 -20.37 16.51
CA LEU A 228 2.97 -19.58 15.86
C LEU A 228 3.39 -20.23 14.55
N GLY A 229 3.58 -19.42 13.51
CA GLY A 229 4.22 -19.81 12.25
C GLY A 229 5.67 -19.29 12.17
N ASN A 230 6.41 -19.81 11.20
CA ASN A 230 7.79 -19.38 10.94
C ASN A 230 7.87 -17.98 10.30
N GLY A 231 6.98 -17.68 9.34
CA GLY A 231 6.93 -16.41 8.64
C GLY A 231 8.30 -15.94 8.12
N TRP A 232 8.51 -14.62 8.10
CA TRP A 232 9.80 -14.02 7.77
C TRP A 232 10.83 -14.06 8.90
N TYR A 233 10.38 -14.37 10.13
CA TYR A 233 11.27 -14.43 11.29
C TYR A 233 12.16 -15.67 11.27
N ASN A 234 11.67 -16.81 10.81
CA ASN A 234 12.41 -18.09 10.77
C ASN A 234 12.41 -18.71 9.37
N VAL A 235 12.77 -17.95 8.36
CA VAL A 235 12.89 -18.47 6.99
C VAL A 235 14.01 -19.51 6.94
N GLN A 236 13.68 -20.72 6.47
CA GLN A 236 14.63 -21.81 6.32
C GLN A 236 14.95 -22.08 4.85
N THR A 237 14.12 -21.60 3.93
CA THR A 237 14.34 -21.75 2.50
C THR A 237 15.66 -21.11 2.09
N ARG A 238 16.50 -21.91 1.43
CA ARG A 238 17.72 -21.43 0.80
C ARG A 238 17.37 -20.82 -0.55
N ALA A 239 17.36 -19.51 -0.60
CA ALA A 239 17.14 -18.74 -1.80
C ALA A 239 18.31 -17.76 -2.02
N VAL A 240 18.36 -17.16 -3.20
CA VAL A 240 19.45 -16.24 -3.57
C VAL A 240 19.54 -15.01 -2.67
N TRP A 241 18.45 -14.64 -1.97
CA TRP A 241 18.39 -13.51 -1.02
C TRP A 241 18.88 -13.83 0.39
N ASP A 242 19.31 -15.05 0.68
CA ASP A 242 19.94 -15.48 1.92
C ASP A 242 19.13 -15.28 3.21
N PHE A 243 17.80 -15.18 3.17
CA PHE A 243 16.98 -14.99 4.38
C PHE A 243 17.18 -16.10 5.44
N HIS A 244 17.60 -17.30 5.04
CA HIS A 244 17.99 -18.38 5.96
C HIS A 244 19.25 -18.04 6.79
N LYS A 245 19.95 -16.95 6.46
CA LYS A 245 21.12 -16.43 7.19
C LYS A 245 20.81 -15.07 7.87
N ALA A 246 19.54 -14.64 7.88
CA ALA A 246 19.17 -13.36 8.47
C ALA A 246 19.65 -13.26 9.93
N PRO A 247 20.18 -12.09 10.36
CA PRO A 247 20.78 -11.94 11.69
C PRO A 247 19.78 -12.11 12.82
N TRP A 248 18.49 -11.88 12.57
CA TRP A 248 17.41 -12.04 13.55
C TRP A 248 16.84 -13.47 13.63
N ARG A 249 17.20 -14.35 12.69
CA ARG A 249 16.56 -15.66 12.56
C ARG A 249 16.67 -16.49 13.82
N ALA A 250 15.55 -16.92 14.37
CA ALA A 250 15.46 -17.77 15.55
C ALA A 250 14.16 -18.61 15.50
N ALA A 251 13.98 -19.50 16.48
CA ALA A 251 12.70 -20.19 16.67
C ALA A 251 11.57 -19.18 16.91
N PRO A 252 10.34 -19.43 16.40
CA PRO A 252 9.19 -18.60 16.70
C PRO A 252 9.00 -18.36 18.17
N LYS A 253 8.64 -17.16 18.56
CA LYS A 253 8.49 -16.74 19.95
C LYS A 253 7.30 -15.79 20.13
N LEU A 254 6.80 -15.73 21.34
CA LEU A 254 5.62 -14.95 21.71
C LEU A 254 5.92 -14.03 22.89
N MET A 255 5.44 -12.79 22.78
CA MET A 255 5.24 -11.90 23.91
C MET A 255 3.83 -11.33 23.82
N MET A 256 3.02 -11.56 24.86
CA MET A 256 1.67 -10.97 24.89
C MET A 256 1.24 -10.67 26.31
N GLN A 257 0.24 -9.80 26.41
CA GLN A 257 -0.50 -9.57 27.65
C GLN A 257 -1.96 -9.22 27.37
N LEU A 258 -2.82 -9.69 28.25
CA LEU A 258 -4.21 -9.27 28.36
C LEU A 258 -4.31 -8.24 29.48
N ARG A 259 -4.76 -7.02 29.15
CA ARG A 259 -5.10 -5.99 30.14
C ARG A 259 -6.59 -5.99 30.32
N VAL A 260 -7.07 -6.36 31.51
CA VAL A 260 -8.49 -6.48 31.84
C VAL A 260 -8.86 -5.39 32.85
N GLU A 261 -9.80 -4.54 32.50
CA GLU A 261 -10.41 -3.57 33.40
C GLU A 261 -11.77 -4.09 33.85
N TYR A 262 -12.00 -4.15 35.16
CA TYR A 262 -13.24 -4.58 35.76
C TYR A 262 -14.21 -3.41 35.98
N THR A 263 -15.48 -3.73 36.15
CA THR A 263 -16.53 -2.72 36.42
C THR A 263 -16.35 -1.98 37.75
N ASP A 264 -15.57 -2.53 38.68
CA ASP A 264 -15.18 -1.89 39.95
C ASP A 264 -13.94 -1.01 39.86
N GLY A 265 -13.36 -0.88 38.65
CA GLY A 265 -12.19 -0.06 38.37
C GLY A 265 -10.84 -0.74 38.58
N ARG A 266 -10.79 -1.97 39.11
CA ARG A 266 -9.52 -2.75 39.17
C ARG A 266 -9.03 -3.07 37.77
N ILE A 267 -7.70 -3.14 37.64
CA ILE A 267 -7.00 -3.57 36.44
C ILE A 267 -6.18 -4.81 36.77
N GLU A 268 -6.31 -5.84 35.95
CA GLU A 268 -5.52 -7.07 36.04
C GLU A 268 -4.79 -7.28 34.71
N THR A 269 -3.55 -7.74 34.77
CA THR A 269 -2.77 -8.09 33.58
C THR A 269 -2.35 -9.55 33.64
N ILE A 270 -2.67 -10.31 32.59
CA ILE A 270 -2.26 -11.69 32.37
C ILE A 270 -1.24 -11.70 31.24
N GLY A 271 0.03 -11.93 31.54
CA GLY A 271 1.13 -11.92 30.56
C GLY A 271 1.68 -13.30 30.24
N THR A 272 2.44 -13.37 29.17
CA THR A 272 3.26 -14.56 28.86
C THR A 272 4.39 -14.72 29.87
N ASP A 273 4.56 -15.94 30.38
CA ASP A 273 5.61 -16.32 31.34
C ASP A 273 5.85 -17.83 31.31
N SER A 274 6.66 -18.33 32.25
CA SER A 274 7.02 -19.75 32.39
C SER A 274 5.86 -20.68 32.77
N ARG A 275 4.67 -20.15 33.08
CA ARG A 275 3.44 -20.95 33.40
C ARG A 275 2.70 -21.39 32.15
N TRP A 276 3.04 -20.85 31.00
CA TRP A 276 2.46 -21.25 29.73
C TRP A 276 2.93 -22.64 29.34
N THR A 277 2.04 -23.40 28.70
CA THR A 277 2.37 -24.72 28.16
C THR A 277 2.46 -24.68 26.64
N THR A 278 3.22 -25.59 26.05
CA THR A 278 3.43 -25.70 24.62
C THR A 278 3.38 -27.13 24.11
N SER A 279 2.89 -27.30 22.89
CA SER A 279 2.85 -28.56 22.16
C SER A 279 2.98 -28.33 20.67
N THR A 280 3.26 -29.38 19.91
CA THR A 280 3.08 -29.36 18.46
C THR A 280 1.61 -29.66 18.10
N GLY A 281 1.20 -29.22 16.92
CA GLY A 281 -0.16 -29.41 16.40
C GLY A 281 -0.20 -29.96 14.98
N PRO A 282 -1.30 -29.72 14.27
CA PRO A 282 -1.51 -30.25 12.91
C PRO A 282 -0.62 -29.62 11.84
N ILE A 283 -0.09 -28.39 12.04
CA ILE A 283 0.82 -27.75 11.09
C ILE A 283 2.21 -28.35 11.29
N THR A 284 2.58 -29.31 10.45
CA THR A 284 3.84 -30.06 10.55
C THR A 284 4.98 -29.39 9.78
N PHE A 285 4.65 -28.48 8.86
CA PHE A 285 5.58 -27.65 8.12
C PHE A 285 4.87 -26.35 7.72
N ASP A 286 5.52 -25.22 7.87
CA ASP A 286 5.13 -23.93 7.33
C ASP A 286 6.35 -23.12 6.89
N ASN A 287 6.24 -22.43 5.77
CA ASN A 287 7.30 -21.59 5.22
C ASN A 287 6.74 -20.60 4.20
N ILE A 288 7.13 -19.34 4.28
CA ILE A 288 6.62 -18.27 3.41
C ILE A 288 6.84 -18.51 1.90
N TYR A 289 7.89 -19.24 1.52
CA TYR A 289 8.15 -19.67 0.15
C TYR A 289 7.62 -21.07 -0.14
N GLY A 290 7.72 -21.95 0.85
CA GLY A 290 7.44 -23.38 0.73
C GLY A 290 5.96 -23.70 0.68
N GLY A 291 5.15 -23.01 1.44
CA GLY A 291 3.77 -23.36 1.72
C GLY A 291 3.59 -24.06 3.06
N GLU A 292 2.44 -24.71 3.27
CA GLU A 292 2.07 -25.37 4.52
C GLU A 292 1.79 -26.87 4.32
N THR A 293 2.18 -27.69 5.31
CA THR A 293 1.72 -29.08 5.42
C THR A 293 0.92 -29.25 6.71
N TYR A 294 -0.34 -29.63 6.55
CA TYR A 294 -1.28 -29.83 7.64
C TYR A 294 -1.71 -31.28 7.74
N ASP A 295 -1.53 -31.89 8.90
CA ASP A 295 -2.03 -33.22 9.23
C ASP A 295 -3.23 -33.12 10.18
N ALA A 296 -4.42 -33.28 9.62
CA ALA A 296 -5.65 -33.15 10.40
C ALA A 296 -5.80 -34.24 11.48
N SER A 297 -5.05 -35.35 11.40
CA SER A 297 -5.05 -36.37 12.45
C SER A 297 -4.35 -35.92 13.74
N ALA A 298 -3.47 -34.90 13.62
CA ALA A 298 -2.77 -34.31 14.77
C ALA A 298 -3.53 -33.13 15.42
N GLU A 299 -4.75 -32.82 14.98
CA GLU A 299 -5.58 -31.82 15.64
C GLU A 299 -5.83 -32.15 17.11
N LYS A 300 -5.90 -31.12 17.93
CA LYS A 300 -6.18 -31.20 19.37
C LYS A 300 -7.51 -30.48 19.69
N PRO A 301 -8.67 -31.14 19.47
CA PRO A 301 -9.96 -30.48 19.65
C PRO A 301 -10.12 -29.87 21.04
N GLY A 302 -10.51 -28.62 21.11
CA GLY A 302 -10.71 -27.89 22.36
C GLY A 302 -9.43 -27.44 23.07
N TRP A 303 -8.28 -27.49 22.42
CA TRP A 303 -6.99 -27.09 22.99
C TRP A 303 -6.99 -25.66 23.54
N ASP A 304 -7.79 -24.78 23.02
CA ASP A 304 -7.97 -23.38 23.37
C ASP A 304 -9.17 -23.13 24.33
N MET A 305 -9.75 -24.22 24.89
CA MET A 305 -10.84 -24.17 25.87
C MET A 305 -10.29 -24.22 27.31
N PRO A 306 -11.01 -23.60 28.30
CA PRO A 306 -10.53 -23.52 29.69
C PRO A 306 -10.31 -24.86 30.39
N ASP A 307 -11.13 -25.85 30.09
CA ASP A 307 -11.13 -27.16 30.75
C ASP A 307 -10.35 -28.24 29.97
N TYR A 308 -9.54 -27.84 28.97
CA TYR A 308 -8.68 -28.76 28.23
C TYR A 308 -7.55 -29.28 29.13
N ASP A 309 -7.33 -30.60 29.09
CA ASP A 309 -6.23 -31.23 29.79
C ASP A 309 -4.91 -31.07 29.02
N ASP A 310 -4.06 -30.18 29.48
CA ASP A 310 -2.73 -29.91 28.92
C ASP A 310 -1.60 -30.50 29.78
N SER A 311 -1.90 -31.41 30.67
CA SER A 311 -0.89 -32.08 31.57
C SER A 311 0.22 -32.79 30.79
N GLY A 312 -0.07 -33.20 29.53
CA GLY A 312 0.93 -33.82 28.65
C GLY A 312 1.74 -32.80 27.81
N TRP A 313 1.50 -31.51 27.98
CA TRP A 313 2.24 -30.45 27.24
C TRP A 313 3.53 -30.09 28.01
N SER A 314 4.50 -29.59 27.29
CA SER A 314 5.76 -29.08 27.90
C SER A 314 5.55 -27.64 28.39
N MET A 315 6.34 -27.23 29.39
CA MET A 315 6.38 -25.82 29.80
C MET A 315 7.12 -24.99 28.76
N ALA A 316 6.56 -23.82 28.42
CA ALA A 316 7.24 -22.84 27.56
C ALA A 316 8.47 -22.26 28.27
N GLN A 317 9.52 -21.96 27.52
CA GLN A 317 10.74 -21.37 28.04
C GLN A 317 10.73 -19.86 27.89
N VAL A 318 11.12 -19.15 28.94
CA VAL A 318 11.44 -17.72 28.87
C VAL A 318 12.72 -17.53 28.08
N VAL A 319 12.68 -16.72 27.03
CA VAL A 319 13.78 -16.51 26.08
C VAL A 319 14.11 -15.05 25.93
N SER A 320 15.28 -14.76 25.35
CA SER A 320 15.69 -13.39 25.05
C SER A 320 14.81 -12.75 23.98
N ALA A 321 14.63 -11.43 24.07
CA ALA A 321 14.03 -10.63 23.04
C ALA A 321 14.80 -10.70 21.70
N PRO A 322 14.18 -10.37 20.56
CA PRO A 322 14.89 -10.36 19.27
C PRO A 322 15.92 -9.24 19.12
N GLY A 323 15.93 -8.24 20.01
CA GLY A 323 16.88 -7.11 20.04
C GLY A 323 16.30 -5.79 19.57
N GLY A 324 15.23 -5.80 18.79
CA GLY A 324 14.57 -4.60 18.26
C GLY A 324 13.61 -3.93 19.24
N LYS A 325 13.22 -2.69 18.91
CA LYS A 325 12.11 -2.02 19.61
C LYS A 325 10.80 -2.75 19.31
N VAL A 326 9.97 -2.92 20.33
CA VAL A 326 8.58 -3.39 20.14
C VAL A 326 7.69 -2.15 20.00
N THR A 327 7.06 -2.00 18.84
CA THR A 327 6.24 -0.84 18.47
C THR A 327 4.87 -1.27 17.96
N ALA A 328 3.87 -0.39 18.04
CA ALA A 328 2.53 -0.69 17.55
C ALA A 328 2.51 -0.89 16.02
N GLN A 329 1.71 -1.83 15.56
CA GLN A 329 1.38 -1.98 14.15
C GLN A 329 0.34 -0.93 13.75
N MET A 330 0.81 0.21 13.25
CA MET A 330 -0.03 1.35 12.87
C MET A 330 -0.41 1.35 11.38
N MET A 331 -0.25 0.24 10.69
CA MET A 331 -0.66 0.05 9.30
C MET A 331 -1.90 -0.84 9.20
N PRO A 332 -2.70 -0.73 8.12
CA PRO A 332 -3.78 -1.68 7.85
C PRO A 332 -3.27 -3.13 7.81
N PRO A 333 -3.93 -4.06 8.51
CA PRO A 333 -3.53 -5.48 8.52
C PRO A 333 -3.78 -6.15 7.17
N ILE A 334 -3.15 -7.28 6.94
CA ILE A 334 -3.51 -8.17 5.82
C ILE A 334 -4.84 -8.85 6.14
N LYS A 335 -5.77 -8.84 5.19
CA LYS A 335 -7.09 -9.48 5.32
C LYS A 335 -7.50 -10.20 4.05
N ALA A 336 -8.46 -11.11 4.18
CA ALA A 336 -9.18 -11.64 3.04
C ALA A 336 -10.11 -10.55 2.46
N ASP A 337 -9.95 -10.25 1.16
CA ASP A 337 -10.78 -9.26 0.46
C ASP A 337 -11.95 -9.94 -0.25
N ARG A 338 -11.66 -10.92 -1.09
CA ARG A 338 -12.70 -11.60 -1.89
C ARG A 338 -12.41 -13.06 -2.14
N ILE A 339 -13.50 -13.80 -2.43
CA ILE A 339 -13.45 -15.20 -2.83
C ILE A 339 -13.47 -15.28 -4.36
N ILE A 340 -12.53 -16.01 -4.93
CA ILE A 340 -12.40 -16.25 -6.37
C ILE A 340 -12.77 -17.71 -6.64
N LYS A 341 -13.79 -17.92 -7.48
CA LYS A 341 -14.22 -19.26 -7.91
C LYS A 341 -13.42 -19.67 -9.13
N PRO A 342 -12.99 -20.94 -9.24
CA PRO A 342 -12.34 -21.42 -10.45
C PRO A 342 -13.24 -21.28 -11.68
N ALA A 343 -12.67 -20.77 -12.76
CA ALA A 343 -13.34 -20.63 -14.05
C ALA A 343 -13.34 -21.95 -14.84
N LYS A 344 -12.30 -22.77 -14.65
CA LYS A 344 -12.11 -24.02 -15.41
C LYS A 344 -11.40 -25.08 -14.57
N LEU A 345 -11.71 -26.35 -14.85
CA LEU A 345 -11.05 -27.53 -14.30
C LEU A 345 -10.66 -28.46 -15.45
N THR A 346 -9.41 -28.91 -15.47
CA THR A 346 -8.90 -29.89 -16.45
C THR A 346 -8.16 -31.03 -15.75
N GLU A 347 -8.02 -32.16 -16.46
CA GLU A 347 -7.24 -33.31 -16.02
C GLU A 347 -6.19 -33.61 -17.12
N PRO A 348 -5.07 -32.87 -17.18
CA PRO A 348 -4.06 -33.06 -18.25
C PRO A 348 -3.37 -34.42 -18.20
N LYS A 349 -3.27 -35.05 -17.01
CA LYS A 349 -2.80 -36.43 -16.82
C LYS A 349 -3.69 -37.14 -15.80
N PRO A 350 -3.86 -38.46 -15.88
CA PRO A 350 -4.68 -39.19 -14.91
C PRO A 350 -4.30 -38.88 -13.46
N GLY A 351 -5.28 -38.41 -12.66
CA GLY A 351 -5.11 -38.05 -11.25
C GLY A 351 -4.40 -36.73 -10.98
N VAL A 352 -4.10 -35.95 -12.02
CA VAL A 352 -3.57 -34.58 -11.91
C VAL A 352 -4.64 -33.60 -12.40
N PHE A 353 -5.13 -32.77 -11.52
CA PHE A 353 -6.20 -31.82 -11.80
C PHE A 353 -5.66 -30.40 -11.76
N VAL A 354 -5.98 -29.58 -12.76
CA VAL A 354 -5.57 -28.17 -12.82
C VAL A 354 -6.81 -27.29 -12.81
N PHE A 355 -6.88 -26.46 -11.76
CA PHE A 355 -7.91 -25.43 -11.60
C PHE A 355 -7.35 -24.10 -12.14
N ASP A 356 -8.05 -23.50 -13.10
CA ASP A 356 -7.81 -22.13 -13.56
C ASP A 356 -8.76 -21.19 -12.82
N MET A 357 -8.22 -20.28 -12.05
CA MET A 357 -9.00 -19.30 -11.28
C MET A 357 -9.53 -18.15 -12.15
N GLY A 358 -9.05 -18.02 -13.41
CA GLY A 358 -9.44 -16.96 -14.33
C GLY A 358 -8.86 -15.57 -13.97
N GLN A 359 -8.14 -15.45 -12.85
CA GLN A 359 -7.48 -14.25 -12.37
C GLN A 359 -6.17 -14.64 -11.68
N ASN A 360 -5.08 -13.91 -11.96
CA ASN A 360 -3.85 -14.01 -11.19
C ASN A 360 -3.95 -13.12 -9.94
N PHE A 361 -3.60 -13.63 -8.75
CA PHE A 361 -3.72 -12.91 -7.48
C PHE A 361 -2.82 -13.49 -6.40
N ALA A 362 -2.64 -12.74 -5.31
CA ALA A 362 -1.97 -13.19 -4.09
C ALA A 362 -2.96 -13.76 -3.08
N GLY A 363 -2.67 -14.91 -2.50
CA GLY A 363 -3.54 -15.53 -1.49
C GLY A 363 -3.32 -17.02 -1.37
N PHE A 364 -4.37 -17.74 -1.05
CA PHE A 364 -4.34 -19.19 -0.90
C PHE A 364 -5.60 -19.84 -1.47
N ALA A 365 -5.57 -21.15 -1.65
CA ALA A 365 -6.75 -21.92 -1.99
C ALA A 365 -7.36 -22.55 -0.74
N GLU A 366 -8.68 -22.45 -0.58
CA GLU A 366 -9.43 -23.25 0.39
C GLU A 366 -9.89 -24.55 -0.28
N LEU A 367 -9.46 -25.66 0.30
CA LEU A 367 -9.78 -27.01 -0.14
C LEU A 367 -11.02 -27.54 0.58
N SER A 368 -11.93 -28.17 -0.17
CA SER A 368 -13.01 -29.02 0.35
C SER A 368 -12.77 -30.45 -0.09
N VAL A 369 -12.54 -31.36 0.85
CA VAL A 369 -12.22 -32.76 0.56
C VAL A 369 -13.03 -33.74 1.43
N ARG A 370 -13.34 -34.89 0.86
CA ARG A 370 -13.97 -36.00 1.54
C ARG A 370 -13.21 -37.27 1.14
N GLY A 371 -12.47 -37.86 2.08
CA GLY A 371 -11.64 -39.03 1.84
C GLY A 371 -11.35 -39.84 3.08
N PRO A 372 -10.78 -41.04 2.96
CA PRO A 372 -10.29 -41.82 4.11
C PRO A 372 -9.21 -41.09 4.90
N ALA A 373 -9.06 -41.42 6.17
CA ALA A 373 -7.95 -40.95 7.00
C ALA A 373 -6.60 -41.26 6.32
N GLY A 374 -5.67 -40.33 6.39
CA GLY A 374 -4.36 -40.43 5.74
C GLY A 374 -4.34 -40.03 4.26
N THR A 375 -5.49 -39.70 3.64
CA THR A 375 -5.52 -39.17 2.25
C THR A 375 -4.73 -37.88 2.21
N LYS A 376 -3.65 -37.83 1.42
CA LYS A 376 -2.82 -36.64 1.24
C LYS A 376 -3.17 -35.96 -0.09
N VAL A 377 -3.74 -34.76 -0.01
CA VAL A 377 -3.98 -33.87 -1.15
C VAL A 377 -2.84 -32.85 -1.21
N VAL A 378 -2.23 -32.70 -2.38
CA VAL A 378 -1.15 -31.73 -2.63
C VAL A 378 -1.63 -30.71 -3.64
N MET A 379 -1.51 -29.43 -3.30
CA MET A 379 -1.85 -28.27 -4.13
C MET A 379 -0.57 -27.52 -4.46
N LYS A 380 -0.29 -27.33 -5.76
CA LYS A 380 0.84 -26.54 -6.23
C LYS A 380 0.32 -25.33 -6.98
N TYR A 381 0.93 -24.18 -6.77
CA TYR A 381 0.47 -22.90 -7.27
C TYR A 381 1.43 -22.36 -8.34
N GLY A 382 0.89 -21.65 -9.33
CA GLY A 382 1.69 -20.99 -10.35
C GLY A 382 0.86 -20.08 -11.26
N GLU A 383 1.58 -19.29 -12.05
CA GLU A 383 1.00 -18.26 -12.93
C GLU A 383 0.85 -18.72 -14.38
N ARG A 384 1.41 -19.88 -14.75
CA ARG A 384 1.51 -20.34 -16.12
C ARG A 384 1.21 -21.82 -16.25
N LEU A 385 0.79 -22.21 -17.46
CA LEU A 385 0.69 -23.60 -17.90
C LEU A 385 1.68 -23.86 -19.04
N SER A 386 2.24 -25.07 -19.05
CA SER A 386 2.98 -25.59 -20.17
C SER A 386 2.01 -26.03 -21.29
N LYS A 387 2.55 -26.35 -22.48
CA LYS A 387 1.75 -26.72 -23.67
C LYS A 387 0.87 -27.95 -23.45
N ASP A 388 1.26 -28.85 -22.56
CA ASP A 388 0.50 -30.07 -22.21
C ASP A 388 -0.54 -29.82 -21.11
N GLY A 389 -0.72 -28.54 -20.68
CA GLY A 389 -1.70 -28.13 -19.68
C GLY A 389 -1.28 -28.35 -18.23
N MET A 390 -0.05 -28.81 -18.00
CA MET A 390 0.53 -28.93 -16.66
C MET A 390 0.98 -27.58 -16.12
N LEU A 391 1.09 -27.45 -14.80
CA LEU A 391 1.61 -26.26 -14.18
C LEU A 391 3.07 -26.00 -14.55
N ASP A 392 3.39 -24.82 -15.08
CA ASP A 392 4.74 -24.36 -15.35
C ASP A 392 5.24 -23.44 -14.23
N ARG A 393 6.33 -23.85 -13.58
CA ARG A 393 6.99 -23.12 -12.49
C ARG A 393 8.48 -22.92 -12.75
N ALA A 394 8.89 -22.91 -14.02
CA ALA A 394 10.30 -22.81 -14.40
C ALA A 394 10.95 -21.49 -13.96
N ASP A 395 10.20 -20.39 -13.99
CA ASP A 395 10.62 -19.07 -13.55
C ASP A 395 10.94 -19.01 -12.03
N ILE A 396 10.18 -19.72 -11.20
CA ILE A 396 10.43 -19.79 -9.75
C ILE A 396 11.72 -20.56 -9.45
N GLN A 397 12.00 -21.60 -10.22
CA GLN A 397 13.14 -22.49 -9.99
C GLN A 397 14.50 -21.77 -10.00
N GLN A 398 14.61 -20.67 -10.72
CA GLN A 398 15.85 -19.90 -10.86
C GLN A 398 16.39 -19.38 -9.52
N HIS A 399 15.54 -19.04 -8.56
CA HIS A 399 15.91 -18.35 -7.33
C HIS A 399 15.97 -19.26 -6.11
N ILE A 400 15.18 -20.32 -6.10
CA ILE A 400 15.04 -21.24 -4.96
C ILE A 400 15.64 -22.61 -5.28
N VAL A 401 15.10 -23.33 -6.23
CA VAL A 401 15.53 -24.70 -6.57
C VAL A 401 16.95 -24.75 -7.15
N ARG A 402 17.40 -23.65 -7.76
CA ARG A 402 18.82 -23.52 -8.18
C ARG A 402 19.79 -23.64 -7.01
N VAL A 403 19.39 -23.15 -5.83
CA VAL A 403 20.22 -23.18 -4.61
C VAL A 403 20.11 -24.54 -3.92
N ASP A 404 18.89 -25.11 -3.85
CA ASP A 404 18.64 -26.42 -3.28
C ASP A 404 17.45 -27.10 -3.97
N LYS A 405 17.70 -28.13 -4.76
CA LYS A 405 16.70 -28.87 -5.56
C LYS A 405 15.70 -29.66 -4.71
N THR A 406 15.96 -29.87 -3.43
CA THR A 406 15.10 -30.64 -2.53
C THR A 406 14.01 -29.78 -1.87
N GLN A 407 14.10 -28.46 -2.02
CA GLN A 407 13.17 -27.56 -1.34
C GLN A 407 11.79 -27.53 -1.98
N GLN A 408 10.78 -27.59 -1.11
CA GLN A 408 9.40 -27.34 -1.46
C GLN A 408 9.19 -25.81 -1.59
N TYR A 409 8.39 -25.39 -2.57
CA TYR A 409 7.96 -24.00 -2.70
C TYR A 409 6.61 -23.93 -3.41
N GLN A 410 5.81 -22.89 -3.08
CA GLN A 410 4.45 -22.70 -3.57
C GLN A 410 3.67 -24.03 -3.59
N THR A 411 3.63 -24.74 -2.46
CA THR A 411 3.02 -26.06 -2.37
C THR A 411 2.41 -26.31 -1.01
N ASP A 412 1.11 -26.50 -0.95
CA ASP A 412 0.39 -26.88 0.26
C ASP A 412 0.03 -28.36 0.22
N SER A 413 -0.02 -28.97 1.40
CA SER A 413 -0.40 -30.37 1.57
C SER A 413 -1.38 -30.51 2.71
N TYR A 414 -2.50 -31.19 2.46
CA TYR A 414 -3.49 -31.54 3.47
C TYR A 414 -3.60 -33.03 3.63
N ILE A 415 -3.47 -33.54 4.87
CA ILE A 415 -3.65 -34.94 5.20
C ILE A 415 -4.96 -35.07 5.96
N ALA A 416 -5.94 -35.77 5.37
CA ALA A 416 -7.29 -35.87 5.90
C ALA A 416 -7.36 -36.76 7.14
N LYS A 417 -8.22 -36.42 8.11
CA LYS A 417 -8.54 -37.26 9.29
C LYS A 417 -9.67 -38.25 9.04
N GLY A 418 -10.39 -38.13 7.91
CA GLY A 418 -11.42 -39.07 7.49
C GLY A 418 -12.79 -38.90 8.16
N THR A 419 -13.12 -37.72 8.65
CA THR A 419 -14.35 -37.44 9.40
C THR A 419 -15.50 -36.84 8.58
N GLY A 420 -15.52 -37.07 7.27
CA GLY A 420 -16.58 -36.55 6.40
C GLY A 420 -16.05 -35.46 5.44
N LEU A 421 -16.83 -34.36 5.29
CA LEU A 421 -16.36 -33.21 4.51
C LEU A 421 -15.42 -32.36 5.37
N GLU A 422 -14.19 -32.28 4.97
CA GLU A 422 -13.15 -31.47 5.60
C GLU A 422 -12.86 -30.24 4.75
N ARG A 423 -12.67 -29.07 5.39
CA ARG A 423 -12.31 -27.81 4.75
C ARG A 423 -11.05 -27.27 5.38
N TRP A 424 -10.14 -26.82 4.54
CA TRP A 424 -8.84 -26.37 5.02
C TRP A 424 -8.23 -25.33 4.06
N HIS A 425 -7.43 -24.44 4.61
CA HIS A 425 -6.51 -23.55 3.92
C HIS A 425 -5.25 -23.36 4.75
N SER A 426 -4.14 -22.97 4.11
CA SER A 426 -2.89 -22.61 4.80
C SER A 426 -3.08 -21.35 5.67
N ARG A 427 -2.30 -21.23 6.74
CA ARG A 427 -2.41 -20.14 7.72
C ARG A 427 -1.25 -19.15 7.71
N PHE A 428 -0.04 -19.63 7.45
CA PHE A 428 1.19 -18.86 7.66
C PHE A 428 2.02 -18.64 6.41
N ASP A 429 1.36 -18.71 5.26
CA ASP A 429 1.92 -18.39 3.96
C ASP A 429 0.88 -17.72 3.05
N TYR A 430 1.32 -17.33 1.88
CA TYR A 430 0.48 -16.97 0.74
C TYR A 430 1.20 -17.33 -0.55
N HIS A 431 0.46 -17.46 -1.63
CA HIS A 431 0.94 -17.78 -2.96
C HIS A 431 0.54 -16.72 -3.98
N GLY A 432 1.34 -16.55 -5.04
CA GLY A 432 0.95 -15.82 -6.23
C GLY A 432 0.56 -16.84 -7.32
N PHE A 433 -0.67 -16.76 -7.85
CA PHE A 433 -1.14 -17.78 -8.78
C PHE A 433 -2.39 -17.39 -9.57
N GLN A 434 -2.50 -17.97 -10.75
CA GLN A 434 -3.75 -18.12 -11.49
C GLN A 434 -4.19 -19.58 -11.52
N TYR A 435 -3.24 -20.53 -11.42
CA TYR A 435 -3.51 -21.95 -11.55
C TYR A 435 -3.13 -22.70 -10.28
N VAL A 436 -3.96 -23.72 -9.94
CA VAL A 436 -3.69 -24.65 -8.84
C VAL A 436 -3.69 -26.08 -9.41
N GLU A 437 -2.54 -26.76 -9.36
CA GLU A 437 -2.39 -28.18 -9.69
C GLU A 437 -2.65 -29.01 -8.43
N VAL A 438 -3.62 -29.92 -8.51
CA VAL A 438 -4.04 -30.78 -7.38
C VAL A 438 -3.74 -32.23 -7.71
N THR A 439 -3.06 -32.92 -6.79
CA THR A 439 -2.78 -34.36 -6.87
C THR A 439 -3.17 -35.06 -5.56
N GLY A 440 -3.39 -36.38 -5.62
CA GLY A 440 -3.79 -37.15 -4.44
C GLY A 440 -5.27 -36.94 -4.01
N PHE A 441 -6.06 -36.24 -4.80
CA PHE A 441 -7.47 -36.04 -4.48
C PHE A 441 -8.25 -37.36 -4.62
N PRO A 442 -9.07 -37.73 -3.61
CA PRO A 442 -9.82 -38.99 -3.63
C PRO A 442 -11.02 -38.89 -4.60
N GLY A 443 -10.91 -39.54 -5.74
CA GLY A 443 -11.91 -39.49 -6.82
C GLY A 443 -11.72 -38.32 -7.76
N LYS A 444 -12.80 -37.76 -8.31
CA LYS A 444 -12.77 -36.62 -9.24
C LYS A 444 -13.24 -35.35 -8.54
N PRO A 445 -12.41 -34.30 -8.51
CA PRO A 445 -12.84 -33.01 -7.98
C PRO A 445 -13.84 -32.31 -8.93
N THR A 446 -14.58 -31.33 -8.38
CA THR A 446 -15.46 -30.42 -9.12
C THR A 446 -14.94 -28.99 -8.96
N LEU A 447 -15.52 -28.01 -9.66
CA LEU A 447 -15.17 -26.61 -9.48
C LEU A 447 -15.39 -26.12 -8.03
N ASP A 448 -16.31 -26.71 -7.27
CA ASP A 448 -16.56 -26.38 -5.87
C ASP A 448 -15.55 -27.01 -4.89
N THR A 449 -14.62 -27.81 -5.37
CA THR A 449 -13.56 -28.43 -4.55
C THR A 449 -12.58 -27.40 -4.03
N LEU A 450 -12.28 -26.37 -4.83
CA LEU A 450 -11.41 -25.27 -4.44
C LEU A 450 -12.13 -23.93 -4.57
N ARG A 451 -11.72 -22.99 -3.72
CA ARG A 451 -11.98 -21.57 -3.92
C ARG A 451 -10.72 -20.77 -3.57
N GLY A 452 -10.37 -19.77 -4.37
CA GLY A 452 -9.29 -18.85 -4.08
C GLY A 452 -9.74 -17.82 -3.05
N VAL A 453 -8.83 -17.45 -2.15
CA VAL A 453 -9.02 -16.35 -1.20
C VAL A 453 -7.97 -15.31 -1.50
N PHE A 454 -8.38 -14.16 -2.03
CA PHE A 454 -7.49 -13.03 -2.30
C PHE A 454 -7.20 -12.28 -1.01
N ILE A 455 -5.91 -12.05 -0.72
CA ILE A 455 -5.46 -11.35 0.49
C ILE A 455 -4.51 -10.21 0.14
N HIS A 456 -4.56 -9.14 0.91
CA HIS A 456 -3.64 -8.00 0.84
C HIS A 456 -3.79 -7.11 2.09
N SER A 457 -2.89 -6.15 2.27
CA SER A 457 -3.08 -5.08 3.27
C SER A 457 -4.41 -4.37 3.02
N ALA A 458 -5.29 -4.32 4.02
CA ALA A 458 -6.67 -3.86 3.89
C ALA A 458 -6.78 -2.34 3.76
N ILE A 459 -6.18 -1.79 2.69
CA ILE A 459 -6.22 -0.37 2.38
C ILE A 459 -7.53 -0.01 1.66
N PRO A 460 -8.15 1.16 1.98
CA PRO A 460 -9.34 1.63 1.28
C PRO A 460 -9.07 1.93 -0.20
N VAL A 461 -10.08 1.74 -1.03
CA VAL A 461 -10.11 2.27 -2.40
C VAL A 461 -10.24 3.80 -2.31
N ALA A 462 -9.42 4.53 -3.07
CA ALA A 462 -9.45 5.98 -3.15
C ALA A 462 -9.87 6.50 -4.54
N GLY A 463 -9.65 5.72 -5.61
CA GLY A 463 -9.94 6.20 -6.94
C GLY A 463 -10.58 5.17 -7.86
N GLU A 464 -11.37 5.69 -8.81
CA GLU A 464 -11.98 4.94 -9.90
C GLU A 464 -11.71 5.67 -11.22
N PHE A 465 -11.56 4.89 -12.30
CA PHE A 465 -11.32 5.41 -13.64
C PHE A 465 -12.06 4.59 -14.68
N GLU A 466 -12.67 5.26 -15.65
CA GLU A 466 -13.23 4.65 -16.84
C GLU A 466 -13.07 5.59 -18.04
N CYS A 467 -12.86 5.05 -19.23
CA CYS A 467 -12.88 5.81 -20.46
C CYS A 467 -13.54 5.03 -21.59
N SER A 468 -13.81 5.71 -22.72
CA SER A 468 -14.44 5.09 -23.90
C SER A 468 -13.56 4.06 -24.63
N ASN A 469 -12.28 3.88 -24.24
CA ASN A 469 -11.40 2.85 -24.79
C ASN A 469 -11.32 1.63 -23.84
N PRO A 470 -11.98 0.49 -24.19
CA PRO A 470 -12.00 -0.69 -23.31
C PRO A 470 -10.63 -1.29 -23.02
N LEU A 471 -9.63 -1.08 -23.88
CA LEU A 471 -8.26 -1.56 -23.66
C LEU A 471 -7.64 -0.87 -22.45
N LEU A 472 -7.78 0.46 -22.35
CA LEU A 472 -7.21 1.23 -21.25
C LEU A 472 -7.89 0.89 -19.92
N ASN A 473 -9.21 0.66 -19.91
CA ASN A 473 -9.96 0.20 -18.74
C ASN A 473 -9.45 -1.16 -18.25
N LYS A 474 -9.11 -2.08 -19.17
CA LYS A 474 -8.50 -3.37 -18.80
C LYS A 474 -7.08 -3.22 -18.26
N ILE A 475 -6.25 -2.33 -18.83
CA ILE A 475 -4.90 -2.04 -18.34
C ILE A 475 -4.99 -1.48 -16.92
N TRP A 476 -5.88 -0.52 -16.68
CA TRP A 476 -6.13 0.04 -15.35
C TRP A 476 -6.54 -1.04 -14.33
N SER A 477 -7.47 -1.93 -14.70
CA SER A 477 -7.90 -3.04 -13.86
C SER A 477 -6.75 -4.00 -13.55
N ALA A 478 -5.94 -4.39 -14.56
CA ALA A 478 -4.78 -5.25 -14.38
C ALA A 478 -3.72 -4.60 -13.45
N GLY A 479 -3.53 -3.28 -13.56
CA GLY A 479 -2.68 -2.51 -12.65
C GLY A 479 -3.15 -2.57 -11.20
N ARG A 480 -4.45 -2.44 -10.96
CA ARG A 480 -5.04 -2.53 -9.60
C ARG A 480 -4.86 -3.92 -8.99
N TRP A 481 -5.10 -4.98 -9.77
CA TRP A 481 -4.89 -6.36 -9.33
C TRP A 481 -3.42 -6.63 -8.99
N ALA A 482 -2.49 -6.18 -9.83
CA ALA A 482 -1.06 -6.32 -9.58
C ALA A 482 -0.65 -5.56 -8.31
N TYR A 483 -1.12 -4.32 -8.11
CA TYR A 483 -0.78 -3.51 -6.96
C TYR A 483 -1.24 -4.14 -5.64
N LEU A 484 -2.52 -4.55 -5.53
CA LEU A 484 -3.03 -5.18 -4.30
C LEU A 484 -2.37 -6.54 -4.04
N SER A 485 -2.13 -7.34 -5.09
CA SER A 485 -1.42 -8.61 -4.95
C SER A 485 -0.01 -8.45 -4.36
N ASN A 486 0.58 -7.29 -4.58
CA ASN A 486 1.93 -6.95 -4.14
C ASN A 486 1.95 -5.97 -2.96
N LEU A 487 0.89 -5.96 -2.13
CA LEU A 487 0.84 -5.17 -0.91
C LEU A 487 0.58 -6.07 0.32
N GLN A 488 1.62 -6.75 0.78
CA GLN A 488 1.59 -7.76 1.83
C GLN A 488 2.29 -7.26 3.12
N GLY A 489 1.82 -6.12 3.68
CA GLY A 489 2.44 -5.43 4.80
C GLY A 489 3.69 -4.63 4.43
N ILE A 490 4.20 -4.85 3.24
CA ILE A 490 5.21 -4.08 2.50
C ILE A 490 4.81 -4.08 1.02
N PRO A 491 5.27 -3.12 0.20
CA PRO A 491 5.19 -3.26 -1.25
C PRO A 491 6.18 -4.34 -1.70
N THR A 492 5.68 -5.38 -2.39
CA THR A 492 6.51 -6.44 -2.96
C THR A 492 6.59 -6.32 -4.48
N ASP A 493 7.62 -6.89 -5.07
CA ASP A 493 7.81 -6.99 -6.53
C ASP A 493 6.81 -7.96 -7.16
N CYS A 494 6.76 -9.20 -6.64
CA CYS A 494 5.86 -10.25 -7.10
C CYS A 494 5.42 -11.17 -5.96
N PRO A 495 4.19 -11.76 -6.03
CA PRO A 495 3.65 -12.54 -4.91
C PRO A 495 4.05 -14.02 -4.94
N HIS A 496 4.65 -14.52 -6.05
CA HIS A 496 4.90 -15.95 -6.21
C HIS A 496 6.36 -16.34 -6.01
N ARG A 497 7.31 -15.60 -6.58
CA ARG A 497 8.73 -16.00 -6.69
C ARG A 497 9.59 -15.35 -5.60
N GLU A 498 9.56 -14.02 -5.51
CA GLU A 498 10.46 -13.24 -4.66
C GLU A 498 9.82 -12.80 -3.36
N LYS A 499 8.63 -12.20 -3.43
CA LYS A 499 7.90 -11.62 -2.29
C LYS A 499 8.72 -10.56 -1.54
N ASN A 500 9.63 -9.88 -2.25
CA ASN A 500 10.61 -8.96 -1.70
C ASN A 500 10.18 -7.50 -1.86
N GLY A 501 10.54 -6.68 -0.87
CA GLY A 501 10.34 -5.24 -0.92
C GLY A 501 11.38 -4.55 -1.81
N TRP A 502 11.34 -4.80 -3.13
CA TRP A 502 12.19 -4.13 -4.09
C TRP A 502 11.90 -2.63 -4.12
N THR A 503 12.92 -1.85 -3.84
CA THR A 503 12.78 -0.41 -3.63
C THR A 503 12.47 0.33 -4.92
N GLY A 504 13.01 -0.11 -6.05
CA GLY A 504 12.70 0.42 -7.39
C GLY A 504 11.23 0.24 -7.76
N ASP A 505 10.73 -0.99 -7.63
CA ASP A 505 9.33 -1.35 -7.89
C ASP A 505 8.36 -0.51 -7.07
N ALA A 506 8.66 -0.37 -5.78
CA ALA A 506 7.80 0.31 -4.84
C ALA A 506 7.63 1.80 -5.16
N HIS A 507 8.74 2.55 -5.40
CA HIS A 507 8.60 3.98 -5.66
C HIS A 507 8.03 4.29 -7.05
N LEU A 508 8.28 3.42 -8.04
CA LEU A 508 7.68 3.57 -9.36
C LEU A 508 6.17 3.38 -9.34
N ALA A 509 5.67 2.44 -8.51
CA ALA A 509 4.24 2.18 -8.34
C ALA A 509 3.56 3.09 -7.27
N ALA A 510 4.30 3.99 -6.61
CA ALA A 510 3.76 4.75 -5.48
C ALA A 510 2.59 5.66 -5.87
N GLU A 511 2.67 6.40 -6.98
CA GLU A 511 1.59 7.26 -7.45
C GLU A 511 0.36 6.45 -7.92
N GLN A 512 0.60 5.28 -8.57
CA GLN A 512 -0.48 4.33 -8.87
C GLN A 512 -1.24 3.93 -7.59
N GLY A 513 -0.49 3.62 -6.53
CA GLY A 513 -1.05 3.30 -5.23
C GLY A 513 -1.88 4.44 -4.64
N LEU A 514 -1.33 5.65 -4.65
CA LEU A 514 -1.96 6.84 -4.05
C LEU A 514 -3.21 7.32 -4.81
N PHE A 515 -3.27 7.13 -6.13
CA PHE A 515 -4.50 7.45 -6.87
C PHE A 515 -5.59 6.39 -6.72
N ASN A 516 -5.24 5.11 -6.74
CA ASN A 516 -6.22 4.04 -6.69
C ASN A 516 -6.66 3.67 -5.28
N TYR A 517 -5.79 3.90 -4.27
CA TYR A 517 -5.97 3.44 -2.89
C TYR A 517 -5.43 4.45 -1.87
N ALA A 518 -5.61 4.14 -0.57
CA ALA A 518 -5.05 4.92 0.52
C ALA A 518 -3.91 4.16 1.26
N PRO A 519 -2.73 3.98 0.65
CA PRO A 519 -1.64 3.16 1.19
C PRO A 519 -0.78 3.88 2.23
N ALA A 520 -1.06 5.12 2.62
CA ALA A 520 -0.18 5.98 3.42
C ALA A 520 0.33 5.30 4.70
N GLY A 521 -0.52 4.55 5.43
CA GLY A 521 -0.10 3.82 6.62
C GLY A 521 0.93 2.71 6.33
N VAL A 522 0.78 1.98 5.21
CA VAL A 522 1.73 0.94 4.79
C VAL A 522 3.05 1.58 4.37
N TYR A 523 3.01 2.67 3.62
CA TYR A 523 4.21 3.40 3.20
C TYR A 523 4.95 4.01 4.40
N THR A 524 4.25 4.64 5.35
CA THR A 524 4.87 5.16 6.57
C THR A 524 5.60 4.07 7.36
N LYS A 525 4.97 2.89 7.50
CA LYS A 525 5.63 1.72 8.11
C LYS A 525 6.88 1.30 7.33
N TRP A 526 6.78 1.21 6.00
CA TRP A 526 7.88 0.74 5.18
C TRP A 526 9.06 1.74 5.10
N ILE A 527 8.80 3.05 5.21
CA ILE A 527 9.85 4.06 5.36
C ILE A 527 10.62 3.89 6.68
N ASN A 528 9.94 3.48 7.76
CA ASN A 528 10.64 3.09 8.99
C ASN A 528 11.57 1.88 8.76
N ASP A 529 11.14 0.89 7.96
CA ASP A 529 11.97 -0.27 7.62
C ASP A 529 13.21 0.14 6.81
N LEU A 530 13.07 1.06 5.85
CA LEU A 530 14.19 1.64 5.09
C LEU A 530 15.20 2.34 6.03
N GLY A 531 14.70 3.13 6.99
CA GLY A 531 15.53 3.76 8.01
C GLY A 531 16.27 2.75 8.91
N ASP A 532 15.60 1.64 9.27
CA ASP A 532 16.18 0.55 10.07
C ASP A 532 17.28 -0.21 9.30
N GLU A 533 17.19 -0.25 7.96
CA GLU A 533 18.20 -0.89 7.09
C GLU A 533 19.36 0.03 6.72
N GLN A 534 19.22 1.35 6.87
CA GLN A 534 20.28 2.27 6.46
C GLN A 534 21.57 2.05 7.25
N ARG A 535 22.68 1.80 6.55
CA ARG A 535 24.00 1.69 7.15
C ARG A 535 24.53 3.04 7.65
N PRO A 536 25.47 3.06 8.62
CA PRO A 536 26.07 4.30 9.12
C PRO A 536 26.69 5.16 8.01
N THR A 537 27.13 4.54 6.92
CA THR A 537 27.66 5.24 5.73
C THR A 537 26.60 5.99 4.92
N GLY A 538 25.32 5.71 5.16
CA GLY A 538 24.21 6.20 4.38
C GLY A 538 23.67 5.20 3.34
N GLU A 539 24.41 4.16 3.04
CA GLU A 539 24.07 3.14 2.05
C GLU A 539 22.78 2.40 2.39
N LEU A 540 21.96 2.09 1.39
CA LEU A 540 20.71 1.35 1.46
C LEU A 540 20.77 0.08 0.60
N PRO A 541 19.98 -0.95 0.89
CA PRO A 541 19.89 -2.15 0.05
C PRO A 541 18.76 -2.02 -0.97
N GLY A 542 18.82 -2.78 -2.06
CA GLY A 542 17.78 -2.80 -3.09
C GLY A 542 16.48 -3.49 -2.68
N ILE A 543 16.50 -4.31 -1.60
CA ILE A 543 15.29 -4.95 -1.01
C ILE A 543 15.16 -4.61 0.46
N VAL A 544 13.95 -4.32 0.93
CA VAL A 544 13.69 -3.91 2.32
C VAL A 544 12.40 -4.55 2.84
N PRO A 545 12.44 -5.25 3.99
CA PRO A 545 13.63 -5.60 4.80
C PRO A 545 14.58 -6.58 4.11
N THR A 546 15.84 -6.67 4.58
CA THR A 546 16.85 -7.56 3.99
C THR A 546 17.59 -8.41 5.04
N SER A 547 17.99 -9.61 4.62
CA SER A 547 18.91 -10.48 5.39
C SER A 547 20.34 -9.92 5.51
N GLY A 548 20.63 -8.80 4.87
CA GLY A 548 21.96 -8.26 4.60
C GLY A 548 22.38 -8.37 3.14
N TRP A 549 21.52 -8.91 2.29
CA TRP A 549 21.65 -8.94 0.83
C TRP A 549 21.24 -7.59 0.20
N GLY A 550 21.71 -7.32 -1.01
CA GLY A 550 21.23 -6.19 -1.80
C GLY A 550 21.99 -4.87 -1.61
N TYR A 551 23.10 -4.85 -0.86
CA TYR A 551 23.96 -3.67 -0.72
C TYR A 551 25.07 -3.57 -1.78
N THR A 552 25.37 -4.64 -2.49
CA THR A 552 26.40 -4.68 -3.52
C THR A 552 25.88 -4.89 -4.92
N TRP A 553 24.63 -5.32 -5.03
CA TRP A 553 23.90 -5.51 -6.27
C TRP A 553 22.40 -5.30 -6.01
N GLY A 554 21.70 -4.74 -6.96
CA GLY A 554 20.26 -4.46 -6.84
C GLY A 554 19.96 -3.14 -6.14
N ASN A 555 20.97 -2.42 -5.65
CA ASN A 555 20.84 -1.10 -5.02
C ASN A 555 21.29 0.04 -5.97
N GLY A 556 21.38 1.23 -5.44
CA GLY A 556 21.77 2.45 -6.15
C GLY A 556 20.61 3.42 -6.36
N PRO A 557 20.87 4.66 -6.78
CA PRO A 557 19.88 5.75 -6.71
C PRO A 557 18.56 5.45 -7.42
N ALA A 558 18.58 4.76 -8.55
CA ALA A 558 17.37 4.39 -9.27
C ALA A 558 16.43 3.45 -8.46
N TRP A 559 16.91 2.82 -7.39
CA TRP A 559 16.17 1.97 -6.45
C TRP A 559 16.06 2.63 -5.09
N ASP A 560 17.19 2.95 -4.49
CA ASP A 560 17.30 3.39 -3.09
C ASP A 560 16.64 4.74 -2.83
N SER A 561 16.45 5.58 -3.86
CA SER A 561 15.69 6.84 -3.78
C SER A 561 14.23 6.64 -3.35
N ALA A 562 13.74 5.40 -3.26
CA ALA A 562 12.48 5.10 -2.60
C ALA A 562 12.39 5.71 -1.19
N PHE A 563 13.52 5.78 -0.46
CA PHE A 563 13.60 6.37 0.87
C PHE A 563 13.32 7.88 0.88
N LEU A 564 13.50 8.57 -0.25
CA LEU A 564 13.23 10.00 -0.42
C LEU A 564 11.91 10.24 -1.16
N LEU A 565 11.67 9.47 -2.23
CA LEU A 565 10.53 9.68 -3.13
C LEU A 565 9.20 9.32 -2.48
N ILE A 566 9.12 8.23 -1.73
CA ILE A 566 7.85 7.85 -1.09
C ILE A 566 7.43 8.85 0.00
N PRO A 567 8.32 9.34 0.90
CA PRO A 567 8.00 10.47 1.78
C PRO A 567 7.59 11.73 1.01
N PHE A 568 8.27 12.02 -0.11
CA PHE A 568 7.88 13.15 -0.96
C PHE A 568 6.45 12.99 -1.52
N TYR A 569 6.09 11.82 -2.02
CA TYR A 569 4.72 11.55 -2.48
C TYR A 569 3.69 11.61 -1.34
N LEU A 570 4.03 11.14 -0.13
CA LEU A 570 3.15 11.28 1.03
C LEU A 570 2.95 12.77 1.41
N TYR A 571 3.97 13.60 1.25
CA TYR A 571 3.84 15.03 1.41
C TYR A 571 2.95 15.64 0.30
N GLU A 572 3.20 15.32 -0.95
CA GLU A 572 2.47 15.88 -2.10
C GLU A 572 0.99 15.48 -2.10
N TYR A 573 0.68 14.20 -1.86
CA TYR A 573 -0.68 13.65 -1.92
C TYR A 573 -1.46 13.72 -0.60
N CYS A 574 -0.76 13.62 0.53
CA CYS A 574 -1.39 13.51 1.86
C CYS A 574 -1.06 14.68 2.82
N GLY A 575 -0.17 15.59 2.45
CA GLY A 575 0.29 16.68 3.32
C GLY A 575 1.16 16.20 4.48
N ASP A 576 1.74 15.01 4.41
CA ASP A 576 2.52 14.43 5.50
C ASP A 576 3.94 14.99 5.55
N THR A 577 4.10 16.11 6.23
CA THR A 577 5.43 16.70 6.51
C THR A 577 6.20 15.88 7.54
N LYS A 578 5.49 15.16 8.45
CA LYS A 578 6.12 14.42 9.55
C LYS A 578 7.04 13.32 9.03
N VAL A 579 6.63 12.58 8.00
CA VAL A 579 7.46 11.49 7.46
C VAL A 579 8.80 12.00 6.89
N LEU A 580 8.82 13.17 6.25
CA LEU A 580 10.05 13.83 5.79
C LEU A 580 10.91 14.31 6.97
N CYS A 581 10.29 14.94 7.98
CA CYS A 581 10.98 15.48 9.14
C CYS A 581 11.55 14.38 10.05
N ASP A 582 10.78 13.34 10.33
CA ASP A 582 11.22 12.23 11.20
C ASP A 582 12.41 11.46 10.60
N HIS A 583 12.49 11.38 9.28
CA HIS A 583 13.58 10.68 8.58
C HIS A 583 14.66 11.60 8.01
N TYR A 584 14.58 12.91 8.26
CA TYR A 584 15.46 13.92 7.67
C TYR A 584 16.94 13.57 7.72
N ASP A 585 17.46 13.18 8.89
CA ASP A 585 18.86 12.79 9.04
C ASP A 585 19.25 11.58 8.20
N GLY A 586 18.33 10.64 8.00
CA GLY A 586 18.51 9.49 7.12
C GLY A 586 18.54 9.88 5.65
N LEU A 587 17.58 10.71 5.22
CA LEU A 587 17.49 11.22 3.85
C LEU A 587 18.74 12.00 3.48
N LYS A 588 19.16 12.92 4.34
CA LYS A 588 20.40 13.71 4.23
C LYS A 588 21.63 12.82 4.12
N ARG A 589 21.75 11.82 5.00
CA ARG A 589 22.88 10.88 5.02
C ARG A 589 22.98 10.09 3.72
N TYR A 590 21.84 9.73 3.11
CA TYR A 590 21.83 9.06 1.81
C TYR A 590 22.36 9.97 0.70
N VAL A 591 21.93 11.23 0.62
CA VAL A 591 22.46 12.20 -0.37
C VAL A 591 23.95 12.47 -0.15
N ASP A 592 24.40 12.61 1.10
CA ASP A 592 25.82 12.76 1.43
C ASP A 592 26.63 11.50 1.01
N TYR A 593 26.07 10.29 1.18
CA TYR A 593 26.67 9.05 0.65
C TYR A 593 26.81 9.10 -0.88
N LEU A 594 25.77 9.48 -1.61
CA LEU A 594 25.85 9.63 -3.08
C LEU A 594 26.91 10.64 -3.49
N THR A 595 27.05 11.74 -2.73
CA THR A 595 28.10 12.73 -2.94
C THR A 595 29.50 12.11 -2.86
N THR A 596 29.72 11.15 -1.96
CA THR A 596 31.00 10.41 -1.87
C THR A 596 31.26 9.48 -3.05
N LYS A 597 30.20 9.06 -3.76
CA LYS A 597 30.29 8.19 -4.94
C LYS A 597 30.39 8.97 -6.24
N ALA A 598 29.99 10.23 -6.23
CA ALA A 598 29.99 11.09 -7.40
C ALA A 598 31.41 11.44 -7.86
N LYS A 599 31.61 11.40 -9.15
CA LYS A 599 32.86 11.88 -9.81
C LYS A 599 32.50 13.05 -10.72
N GLY A 600 32.94 14.26 -10.37
CA GLY A 600 32.55 15.46 -11.11
C GLY A 600 31.04 15.69 -11.15
N GLY A 601 30.31 15.40 -10.06
CA GLY A 601 28.85 15.55 -9.99
C GLY A 601 28.04 14.38 -10.60
N ILE A 602 28.71 13.36 -11.17
CA ILE A 602 28.08 12.22 -11.83
C ILE A 602 28.16 10.96 -10.96
N VAL A 603 27.04 10.30 -10.75
CA VAL A 603 26.94 9.03 -10.04
C VAL A 603 26.73 7.89 -11.04
N ASP A 604 27.62 6.89 -11.01
CA ASP A 604 27.60 5.71 -11.89
C ASP A 604 27.63 4.44 -11.03
N ILE A 605 26.55 4.19 -10.31
CA ILE A 605 26.33 3.01 -9.48
C ILE A 605 24.89 2.52 -9.58
N GLY A 606 24.70 1.25 -9.33
CA GLY A 606 23.38 0.61 -9.25
C GLY A 606 22.86 0.09 -10.58
N LEU A 607 21.59 -0.30 -10.57
CA LEU A 607 20.92 -0.80 -11.76
C LEU A 607 20.53 0.36 -12.68
N ASN A 608 20.50 0.06 -13.97
CA ASN A 608 20.02 0.98 -15.01
C ASN A 608 18.48 0.82 -15.17
N ASP A 609 17.94 1.29 -16.30
CA ASP A 609 16.53 1.08 -16.67
C ASP A 609 16.26 -0.41 -16.88
N TRP A 610 15.80 -1.10 -15.80
CA TRP A 610 15.61 -2.54 -15.75
C TRP A 610 14.52 -3.01 -16.72
N ALA A 611 14.71 -4.18 -17.31
CA ALA A 611 13.77 -4.83 -18.23
C ALA A 611 13.43 -4.01 -19.50
N PRO A 612 14.40 -3.34 -20.20
CA PRO A 612 14.10 -2.68 -21.45
C PRO A 612 13.75 -3.74 -22.52
N PHE A 613 12.94 -3.35 -23.51
CA PHE A 613 12.63 -4.30 -24.59
C PHE A 613 13.83 -4.57 -25.51
N LYS A 614 14.51 -3.51 -25.97
CA LYS A 614 15.69 -3.61 -26.84
C LYS A 614 16.82 -2.69 -26.44
N THR A 615 16.52 -1.43 -26.10
CA THR A 615 17.52 -0.39 -25.93
C THR A 615 17.86 -0.18 -24.46
N ALA A 616 19.03 -0.63 -24.04
CA ALA A 616 19.54 -0.34 -22.69
C ALA A 616 19.95 1.14 -22.57
N THR A 617 19.65 1.73 -21.42
CA THR A 617 20.06 3.10 -21.06
C THR A 617 21.20 3.03 -20.04
N PRO A 618 22.29 3.82 -20.21
CA PRO A 618 23.39 3.84 -19.26
C PRO A 618 22.95 4.22 -17.84
N ALA A 619 23.48 3.51 -16.83
CA ALA A 619 23.11 3.72 -15.43
C ALA A 619 23.49 5.12 -14.92
N ASP A 620 24.59 5.69 -15.37
CA ASP A 620 25.06 7.02 -14.95
C ASP A 620 24.05 8.14 -15.27
N ILE A 621 23.24 7.99 -16.32
CA ILE A 621 22.15 8.93 -16.65
C ILE A 621 21.06 8.88 -15.59
N THR A 622 20.50 7.69 -15.34
CA THR A 622 19.37 7.51 -14.43
C THR A 622 19.80 7.75 -12.98
N SER A 623 20.96 7.23 -12.57
CA SER A 623 21.46 7.39 -11.21
C SER A 623 21.81 8.84 -10.87
N THR A 624 22.39 9.61 -11.82
CA THR A 624 22.65 11.04 -11.61
C THR A 624 21.35 11.85 -11.57
N ALA A 625 20.33 11.47 -12.36
CA ALA A 625 19.02 12.12 -12.33
C ALA A 625 18.30 11.91 -10.98
N TYR A 626 18.39 10.72 -10.39
CA TYR A 626 17.89 10.51 -9.03
C TYR A 626 18.72 11.25 -7.97
N TYR A 627 20.03 11.27 -8.08
CA TYR A 627 20.86 12.06 -7.18
C TYR A 627 20.48 13.54 -7.18
N PHE A 628 20.16 14.10 -8.35
CA PHE A 628 19.61 15.44 -8.48
C PHE A 628 18.28 15.59 -7.75
N ARG A 629 17.35 14.67 -7.98
CA ARG A 629 16.02 14.69 -7.36
C ARG A 629 16.09 14.54 -5.84
N ASP A 630 16.93 13.66 -5.36
CA ASP A 630 17.17 13.42 -3.95
C ASP A 630 17.69 14.67 -3.23
N ALA A 631 18.64 15.39 -3.86
CA ALA A 631 19.13 16.66 -3.33
C ALA A 631 18.01 17.72 -3.22
N GLN A 632 17.11 17.79 -4.21
CA GLN A 632 15.94 18.67 -4.15
C GLN A 632 14.98 18.31 -2.98
N ILE A 633 14.75 17.01 -2.77
CA ILE A 633 13.86 16.54 -1.69
C ILE A 633 14.46 16.85 -0.31
N VAL A 634 15.78 16.67 -0.14
CA VAL A 634 16.46 17.05 1.12
C VAL A 634 16.41 18.57 1.34
N ALA A 635 16.56 19.37 0.28
CA ALA A 635 16.42 20.83 0.38
C ALA A 635 15.01 21.23 0.80
N LEU A 636 13.97 20.60 0.23
CA LEU A 636 12.58 20.81 0.62
C LEU A 636 12.36 20.44 2.09
N ALA A 637 12.78 19.25 2.51
CA ALA A 637 12.61 18.77 3.88
C ALA A 637 13.30 19.70 4.90
N ALA A 638 14.52 20.17 4.56
CA ALA A 638 15.24 21.18 5.37
C ALA A 638 14.44 22.47 5.51
N GLY A 639 13.84 22.96 4.42
CA GLY A 639 12.99 24.15 4.42
C GLY A 639 11.73 23.97 5.30
N LEU A 640 11.07 22.82 5.22
CA LEU A 640 9.91 22.49 6.07
C LEU A 640 10.26 22.47 7.58
N MET A 641 11.52 22.14 7.90
CA MET A 641 12.04 22.16 9.27
C MET A 641 12.57 23.55 9.71
N GLY A 642 12.62 24.54 8.82
CA GLY A 642 13.21 25.83 9.06
C GLY A 642 14.76 25.81 9.08
N ASN A 643 15.41 24.76 8.56
CA ASN A 643 16.86 24.66 8.44
C ASN A 643 17.33 25.30 7.13
N GLU A 644 17.40 26.63 7.12
CA GLU A 644 17.77 27.44 5.96
C GLU A 644 19.19 27.13 5.42
N ALA A 645 20.12 26.73 6.29
CA ALA A 645 21.48 26.40 5.88
C ALA A 645 21.54 25.15 5.03
N ASP A 646 20.90 24.08 5.48
CA ASP A 646 20.83 22.84 4.72
C ASP A 646 19.91 22.99 3.48
N ALA A 647 18.81 23.75 3.58
CA ALA A 647 17.95 24.03 2.43
C ALA A 647 18.76 24.64 1.26
N ARG A 648 19.58 25.64 1.55
CA ARG A 648 20.50 26.23 0.55
C ARG A 648 21.58 25.27 0.09
N LYS A 649 22.27 24.59 1.02
CA LYS A 649 23.33 23.63 0.68
C LYS A 649 22.88 22.60 -0.35
N TYR A 650 21.69 21.98 -0.12
CA TYR A 650 21.21 20.91 -1.01
C TYR A 650 20.54 21.46 -2.28
N ALA A 651 20.01 22.69 -2.27
CA ALA A 651 19.58 23.37 -3.48
C ALA A 651 20.77 23.70 -4.40
N ASP A 652 21.88 24.20 -3.82
CA ASP A 652 23.13 24.46 -4.55
C ASP A 652 23.75 23.17 -5.08
N LEU A 653 23.69 22.08 -4.30
CA LEU A 653 24.12 20.76 -4.75
C LEU A 653 23.29 20.30 -5.95
N ALA A 654 21.96 20.40 -5.89
CA ALA A 654 21.09 20.05 -7.01
C ALA A 654 21.44 20.88 -8.26
N ALA A 655 21.66 22.19 -8.12
CA ALA A 655 22.04 23.04 -9.23
C ALA A 655 23.37 22.59 -9.86
N SER A 656 24.37 22.24 -9.04
CA SER A 656 25.69 21.77 -9.55
C SER A 656 25.59 20.40 -10.22
N ILE A 657 24.74 19.50 -9.73
CA ILE A 657 24.46 18.18 -10.36
C ILE A 657 23.80 18.40 -11.73
N LYS A 658 22.81 19.30 -11.83
CA LYS A 658 22.16 19.64 -13.09
C LYS A 658 23.17 20.17 -14.11
N GLN A 659 24.07 21.04 -13.70
CA GLN A 659 25.13 21.54 -14.56
C GLN A 659 26.00 20.39 -15.06
N ALA A 660 26.55 19.57 -14.16
CA ALA A 660 27.40 18.42 -14.51
C ALA A 660 26.69 17.42 -15.44
N PHE A 661 25.39 17.18 -15.20
CA PHE A 661 24.58 16.33 -16.03
C PHE A 661 24.48 16.85 -17.48
N ASN A 662 24.24 18.15 -17.66
CA ASN A 662 24.14 18.76 -18.97
C ASN A 662 25.52 18.79 -19.67
N GLU A 663 26.60 19.12 -18.95
CA GLU A 663 27.98 19.12 -19.50
C GLU A 663 28.37 17.73 -20.01
N LYS A 664 27.99 16.66 -19.30
CA LYS A 664 28.35 15.28 -19.67
C LYS A 664 27.46 14.69 -20.74
N PHE A 665 26.13 14.83 -20.61
CA PHE A 665 25.19 14.04 -21.37
C PHE A 665 24.48 14.76 -22.52
N TYR A 666 24.35 16.09 -22.47
CA TYR A 666 23.73 16.85 -23.53
C TYR A 666 24.68 17.01 -24.73
N GLN A 667 24.18 16.72 -25.90
CA GLN A 667 24.88 16.84 -27.18
C GLN A 667 24.35 18.06 -27.95
N PRO A 668 25.05 19.20 -27.96
CA PRO A 668 24.54 20.44 -28.56
C PRO A 668 24.22 20.35 -30.06
N ASP A 669 24.96 19.56 -30.80
CA ASP A 669 24.81 19.41 -32.25
C ASP A 669 23.53 18.66 -32.61
N THR A 670 23.18 17.61 -31.84
CA THR A 670 22.01 16.72 -32.07
C THR A 670 20.81 17.07 -31.20
N GLY A 671 21.02 17.66 -30.03
CA GLY A 671 19.98 17.85 -29.01
C GLY A 671 19.61 16.56 -28.30
N LEU A 672 20.45 15.56 -28.32
CA LEU A 672 20.23 14.28 -27.62
C LEU A 672 20.87 14.33 -26.22
N TYR A 673 20.36 13.46 -25.34
CA TYR A 673 20.98 13.10 -24.08
C TYR A 673 21.50 11.65 -24.14
N GLY A 674 22.75 11.45 -23.68
CA GLY A 674 23.36 10.13 -23.62
C GLY A 674 23.34 9.40 -24.96
N ASN A 675 22.74 8.20 -24.98
CA ASN A 675 22.60 7.39 -26.20
C ASN A 675 21.35 7.72 -27.04
N GLY A 676 20.56 8.72 -26.65
CA GLY A 676 19.34 9.11 -27.35
C GLY A 676 18.18 8.11 -27.27
N SER A 677 18.22 7.17 -26.30
CA SER A 677 17.11 6.24 -26.04
C SER A 677 15.86 6.98 -25.55
N GLN A 678 14.70 6.35 -25.67
CA GLN A 678 13.45 6.90 -25.10
C GLN A 678 13.63 7.21 -23.61
N THR A 679 14.30 6.34 -22.85
CA THR A 679 14.57 6.56 -21.43
C THR A 679 15.52 7.71 -21.18
N SER A 680 16.63 7.83 -21.92
CA SER A 680 17.61 8.93 -21.71
C SER A 680 16.96 10.30 -21.92
N LEU A 681 16.18 10.45 -22.99
CA LEU A 681 15.50 11.71 -23.34
C LEU A 681 14.35 12.03 -22.38
N SER A 682 13.51 11.03 -22.05
CA SER A 682 12.40 11.23 -21.13
C SER A 682 12.86 11.43 -19.68
N CYS A 683 13.93 10.77 -19.25
CA CYS A 683 14.58 11.00 -17.94
C CYS A 683 15.00 12.47 -17.77
N ALA A 684 15.72 13.00 -18.74
CA ALA A 684 16.17 14.39 -18.68
C ALA A 684 15.00 15.39 -18.63
N LEU A 685 13.92 15.14 -19.39
CA LEU A 685 12.72 15.99 -19.39
C LEU A 685 11.95 15.89 -18.08
N TYR A 686 11.60 14.66 -17.66
CA TYR A 686 10.77 14.39 -16.50
C TYR A 686 11.41 14.84 -15.17
N GLN A 687 12.72 14.63 -15.04
CA GLN A 687 13.44 15.05 -13.84
C GLN A 687 13.77 16.56 -13.83
N GLY A 688 13.40 17.33 -14.87
CA GLY A 688 13.65 18.77 -14.94
C GLY A 688 15.11 19.17 -15.18
N LEU A 689 15.90 18.26 -15.74
CA LEU A 689 17.32 18.47 -16.00
C LEU A 689 17.60 19.25 -17.28
N VAL A 690 16.67 19.22 -18.25
CA VAL A 690 16.82 19.93 -19.53
C VAL A 690 16.80 21.45 -19.33
N GLU A 691 17.77 22.14 -19.91
CA GLU A 691 17.76 23.60 -19.91
C GLU A 691 16.61 24.17 -20.75
N PRO A 692 15.94 25.24 -20.31
CA PRO A 692 14.72 25.77 -20.98
C PRO A 692 14.92 26.01 -22.48
N ALA A 693 16.08 26.52 -22.89
CA ALA A 693 16.39 26.80 -24.29
C ALA A 693 16.44 25.54 -25.17
N ASN A 694 16.70 24.36 -24.58
CA ASN A 694 16.87 23.10 -25.28
C ASN A 694 15.58 22.25 -25.27
N LYS A 695 14.60 22.62 -24.45
CA LYS A 695 13.43 21.78 -24.12
C LYS A 695 12.64 21.35 -25.36
N ALA A 696 12.36 22.28 -26.25
CA ALA A 696 11.60 21.99 -27.47
C ALA A 696 12.31 21.00 -28.40
N ARG A 697 13.65 21.12 -28.51
CA ARG A 697 14.48 20.24 -29.34
C ARG A 697 14.58 18.83 -28.75
N VAL A 698 14.75 18.72 -27.44
CA VAL A 698 14.80 17.42 -26.75
C VAL A 698 13.43 16.72 -26.84
N LEU A 699 12.34 17.44 -26.67
CA LEU A 699 10.99 16.89 -26.85
C LEU A 699 10.79 16.39 -28.29
N SER A 700 11.20 17.15 -29.30
CA SER A 700 11.14 16.71 -30.70
C SER A 700 11.94 15.42 -30.92
N ASN A 701 13.11 15.30 -30.33
CA ASN A 701 13.93 14.08 -30.40
C ASN A 701 13.26 12.89 -29.69
N LEU A 702 12.60 13.14 -28.53
CA LEU A 702 11.84 12.10 -27.83
C LEU A 702 10.69 11.58 -28.69
N VAL A 703 9.92 12.48 -29.31
CA VAL A 703 8.86 12.09 -30.24
C VAL A 703 9.42 11.30 -31.43
N ALA A 704 10.53 11.74 -32.01
CA ALA A 704 11.19 11.01 -33.09
C ALA A 704 11.71 9.63 -32.67
N ALA A 705 12.17 9.46 -31.42
CA ALA A 705 12.56 8.15 -30.88
C ALA A 705 11.36 7.20 -30.76
N VAL A 706 10.19 7.70 -30.39
CA VAL A 706 8.93 6.95 -30.36
C VAL A 706 8.47 6.59 -31.78
N GLU A 707 8.60 7.50 -32.74
CA GLU A 707 8.28 7.23 -34.14
C GLU A 707 9.13 6.11 -34.74
N LYS A 708 10.44 6.07 -34.41
CA LYS A 708 11.35 5.00 -34.87
C LYS A 708 10.93 3.61 -34.41
N THR A 709 10.15 3.52 -33.33
CA THR A 709 9.58 2.25 -32.83
C THR A 709 8.12 2.05 -33.24
N ASN A 710 7.64 2.78 -34.26
CA ASN A 710 6.26 2.76 -34.72
C ASN A 710 5.23 3.08 -33.63
N GLY A 711 5.58 3.96 -32.69
CA GLY A 711 4.73 4.33 -31.57
C GLY A 711 4.75 3.34 -30.40
N HIS A 712 5.70 2.42 -30.36
CA HIS A 712 5.88 1.49 -29.25
C HIS A 712 6.84 2.03 -28.21
N ILE A 713 6.66 1.56 -27.00
CA ILE A 713 7.58 1.76 -25.89
C ILE A 713 8.85 0.91 -26.10
N ASP A 714 10.02 1.50 -25.88
CA ASP A 714 11.31 0.78 -25.86
C ASP A 714 12.11 1.23 -24.63
N THR A 715 11.55 0.97 -23.47
CA THR A 715 12.11 1.33 -22.17
C THR A 715 12.02 0.16 -21.21
N GLY A 716 12.77 0.25 -20.12
CA GLY A 716 12.53 -0.51 -18.92
C GLY A 716 11.57 0.22 -17.96
N ILE A 717 11.64 -0.15 -16.68
CA ILE A 717 10.69 0.31 -15.66
C ILE A 717 10.78 1.81 -15.38
N LEU A 718 12.00 2.36 -15.35
CA LEU A 718 12.23 3.79 -15.11
C LEU A 718 11.69 4.62 -16.29
N GLY A 719 12.08 4.22 -17.48
CA GLY A 719 11.66 4.90 -18.69
C GLY A 719 10.16 4.79 -18.96
N ALA A 720 9.49 3.73 -18.55
CA ALA A 720 8.05 3.59 -18.69
C ALA A 720 7.30 4.70 -17.93
N LYS A 721 7.72 5.01 -16.70
CA LYS A 721 7.19 6.15 -15.94
C LYS A 721 7.59 7.48 -16.57
N TYR A 722 8.86 7.66 -16.90
CA TYR A 722 9.36 8.93 -17.43
C TYR A 722 8.71 9.30 -18.76
N LEU A 723 8.60 8.35 -19.68
CA LEU A 723 8.15 8.58 -21.05
C LEU A 723 6.72 9.14 -21.11
N LEU A 724 5.77 8.46 -20.43
CA LEU A 724 4.37 8.88 -20.47
C LEU A 724 4.17 10.25 -19.78
N ASN A 725 4.82 10.45 -18.62
CA ASN A 725 4.72 11.70 -17.87
C ASN A 725 5.47 12.85 -18.58
N ALA A 726 6.69 12.64 -19.11
CA ALA A 726 7.41 13.67 -19.86
C ALA A 726 6.62 14.14 -21.10
N LEU A 727 6.00 13.22 -21.83
CA LEU A 727 5.15 13.57 -22.96
C LEU A 727 3.91 14.35 -22.52
N LEU A 728 3.26 13.96 -21.43
CA LEU A 728 2.10 14.67 -20.87
C LEU A 728 2.46 16.10 -20.47
N GLU A 729 3.48 16.27 -19.65
CA GLU A 729 3.93 17.55 -19.09
C GLU A 729 4.42 18.55 -20.16
N ASN A 730 4.78 18.02 -21.32
CA ASN A 730 5.24 18.82 -22.46
C ASN A 730 4.21 18.87 -23.60
N GLY A 731 2.90 18.67 -23.31
CA GLY A 731 1.82 18.87 -24.24
C GLY A 731 1.69 17.82 -25.35
N ARG A 732 2.33 16.64 -25.19
CA ARG A 732 2.28 15.55 -26.17
C ARG A 732 1.54 14.32 -25.61
N ALA A 733 0.44 14.56 -24.92
CA ALA A 733 -0.48 13.51 -24.47
C ALA A 733 -1.00 12.62 -25.63
N ASP A 734 -1.04 13.14 -26.87
CA ASP A 734 -1.36 12.42 -28.09
C ASP A 734 -0.38 11.26 -28.35
N VAL A 735 0.91 11.52 -28.23
CA VAL A 735 1.97 10.50 -28.41
C VAL A 735 1.93 9.48 -27.27
N ALA A 736 1.77 9.94 -26.02
CA ALA A 736 1.65 9.05 -24.86
C ALA A 736 0.42 8.13 -24.98
N TYR A 737 -0.73 8.64 -25.42
CA TYR A 737 -1.93 7.84 -25.67
C TYR A 737 -1.70 6.77 -26.74
N ARG A 738 -0.99 7.11 -27.84
CA ARG A 738 -0.66 6.16 -28.89
C ARG A 738 0.20 5.01 -28.36
N ILE A 739 1.17 5.30 -27.48
CA ILE A 739 1.98 4.28 -26.82
C ILE A 739 1.08 3.40 -25.93
N ALA A 740 0.26 4.00 -25.08
CA ALA A 740 -0.60 3.28 -24.15
C ALA A 740 -1.66 2.40 -24.82
N SER A 741 -2.07 2.73 -26.05
CA SER A 741 -3.11 2.03 -26.80
C SER A 741 -2.60 0.97 -27.79
N GLN A 742 -1.30 0.68 -27.81
CA GLN A 742 -0.71 -0.41 -28.62
C GLN A 742 -1.20 -1.79 -28.15
N LYS A 743 -1.32 -2.74 -29.09
CA LYS A 743 -1.79 -4.12 -28.83
C LYS A 743 -0.79 -5.20 -29.18
N ASP A 744 0.26 -4.84 -29.89
CA ASP A 744 1.34 -5.73 -30.28
C ASP A 744 2.60 -5.46 -29.42
N LEU A 745 3.56 -6.38 -29.45
CA LEU A 745 4.77 -6.37 -28.61
C LEU A 745 5.76 -5.27 -29.06
N PRO A 746 6.28 -4.45 -28.12
CA PRO A 746 6.02 -4.42 -26.68
C PRO A 746 4.89 -3.44 -26.31
N SER A 747 3.94 -3.88 -25.51
CA SER A 747 2.90 -3.02 -24.97
C SER A 747 2.12 -3.69 -23.84
N TRP A 748 1.46 -2.91 -22.98
CA TRP A 748 0.48 -3.42 -22.00
C TRP A 748 -0.69 -4.13 -22.69
N GLY A 749 -1.11 -3.65 -23.85
CA GLY A 749 -2.16 -4.27 -24.64
C GLY A 749 -1.79 -5.66 -25.13
N TRP A 750 -0.52 -5.87 -25.51
CA TRP A 750 -0.06 -7.20 -25.89
C TRP A 750 -0.16 -8.20 -24.74
N TRP A 751 0.17 -7.81 -23.50
CA TRP A 751 -0.03 -8.69 -22.34
C TRP A 751 -1.49 -9.15 -22.21
N LEU A 752 -2.44 -8.20 -22.36
CA LEU A 752 -3.87 -8.52 -22.28
C LEU A 752 -4.32 -9.45 -23.40
N GLU A 753 -3.81 -9.28 -24.62
CA GLU A 753 -4.06 -10.21 -25.74
C GLU A 753 -3.45 -11.62 -25.49
N GLN A 754 -2.41 -11.70 -24.67
CA GLN A 754 -1.85 -12.98 -24.20
C GLN A 754 -2.58 -13.54 -22.97
N GLY A 755 -3.68 -12.93 -22.53
CA GLY A 755 -4.51 -13.38 -21.39
C GLY A 755 -4.08 -12.85 -20.03
N ALA A 756 -3.27 -11.78 -19.97
CA ALA A 756 -2.91 -11.16 -18.71
C ALA A 756 -4.13 -10.62 -17.96
N THR A 757 -4.17 -10.86 -16.66
CA THR A 757 -5.15 -10.30 -15.73
C THR A 757 -4.50 -9.38 -14.69
N THR A 758 -3.18 -9.30 -14.72
CA THR A 758 -2.25 -8.48 -13.92
C THR A 758 -1.17 -7.93 -14.84
N LEU A 759 -0.34 -7.00 -14.37
CA LEU A 759 0.83 -6.55 -15.11
C LEU A 759 1.98 -7.55 -14.99
N TRP A 760 2.84 -7.60 -16.01
CA TRP A 760 3.95 -8.54 -16.11
C TRP A 760 5.30 -7.84 -15.87
N GLU A 761 6.32 -8.63 -15.52
CA GLU A 761 7.67 -8.16 -15.26
C GLU A 761 8.45 -7.85 -16.54
N GLN A 762 8.27 -8.64 -17.57
CA GLN A 762 8.99 -8.53 -18.85
C GLN A 762 8.01 -8.26 -19.98
N TRP A 763 8.41 -7.41 -20.93
CA TRP A 763 7.59 -7.14 -22.11
C TRP A 763 7.21 -8.41 -22.89
N ASN A 764 8.12 -9.38 -22.96
CA ASN A 764 7.88 -10.67 -23.65
C ASN A 764 7.16 -11.72 -22.78
N GLY A 765 6.82 -11.43 -21.52
CA GLY A 765 6.11 -12.31 -20.59
C GLY A 765 6.92 -13.52 -20.10
N SER A 766 8.26 -13.47 -20.12
CA SER A 766 9.13 -14.59 -19.74
C SER A 766 9.22 -14.84 -18.24
N GLU A 767 9.10 -13.80 -17.40
CA GLU A 767 9.27 -13.84 -15.95
C GLU A 767 7.92 -13.75 -15.22
N SER A 768 7.85 -13.13 -14.05
CA SER A 768 6.62 -12.97 -13.27
C SER A 768 5.48 -12.34 -14.07
N ARG A 769 4.28 -12.87 -13.88
CA ARG A 769 3.05 -12.36 -14.48
C ARG A 769 2.15 -11.62 -13.50
N ASN A 770 2.70 -11.22 -12.36
CA ASN A 770 2.03 -10.39 -11.37
C ASN A 770 3.06 -9.45 -10.70
N HIS A 771 3.35 -8.32 -11.38
CA HIS A 771 4.43 -7.40 -11.02
C HIS A 771 3.96 -5.95 -11.06
N ILE A 772 4.49 -5.07 -10.19
CA ILE A 772 3.98 -3.70 -10.03
C ILE A 772 4.77 -2.64 -10.81
N MET A 773 6.00 -2.92 -11.19
CA MET A 773 6.98 -1.93 -11.64
C MET A 773 6.59 -1.14 -12.90
N PHE A 774 5.68 -1.66 -13.74
CA PHE A 774 5.12 -0.96 -14.91
C PHE A 774 3.75 -0.33 -14.66
N GLY A 775 3.35 -0.19 -13.40
CA GLY A 775 1.99 0.19 -13.00
C GLY A 775 1.69 1.69 -13.05
N ASP A 776 2.69 2.57 -13.19
CA ASP A 776 2.50 4.03 -13.22
C ASP A 776 1.55 4.51 -14.34
N ILE A 777 1.38 3.71 -15.38
CA ILE A 777 0.37 3.97 -16.43
C ILE A 777 -1.03 4.16 -15.85
N SER A 778 -1.36 3.51 -14.73
CA SER A 778 -2.63 3.69 -14.03
C SER A 778 -2.74 5.11 -13.44
N ALA A 779 -1.69 5.65 -12.84
CA ALA A 779 -1.65 7.05 -12.38
C ALA A 779 -1.74 8.02 -13.57
N TRP A 780 -1.08 7.70 -14.67
CA TRP A 780 -1.12 8.51 -15.87
C TRP A 780 -2.55 8.66 -16.43
N PHE A 781 -3.41 7.65 -16.30
CA PHE A 781 -4.83 7.77 -16.72
C PHE A 781 -5.56 8.87 -15.94
N TYR A 782 -5.37 8.96 -14.63
CA TYR A 782 -5.94 10.05 -13.82
C TYR A 782 -5.37 11.40 -14.23
N LYS A 783 -4.05 11.50 -14.37
CA LYS A 783 -3.34 12.75 -14.67
C LYS A 783 -3.60 13.24 -16.09
N ALA A 784 -3.55 12.34 -17.06
CA ALA A 784 -3.62 12.70 -18.48
C ALA A 784 -5.05 12.74 -19.02
N LEU A 785 -5.82 11.65 -18.85
CA LEU A 785 -7.09 11.48 -19.52
C LEU A 785 -8.22 12.18 -18.77
N ALA A 786 -8.34 11.97 -17.48
CA ALA A 786 -9.27 12.70 -16.63
C ALA A 786 -8.74 14.09 -16.23
N GLY A 787 -7.42 14.26 -16.20
CA GLY A 787 -6.76 15.54 -15.96
C GLY A 787 -6.60 15.89 -14.48
N ILE A 788 -6.79 14.98 -13.52
CA ILE A 788 -6.64 15.24 -12.08
C ILE A 788 -5.16 15.18 -11.72
N ASN A 789 -4.59 16.34 -11.36
CA ASN A 789 -3.18 16.47 -10.99
C ASN A 789 -3.02 17.22 -9.66
N PRO A 790 -2.07 16.82 -8.78
CA PRO A 790 -1.69 17.65 -7.65
C PRO A 790 -1.09 18.98 -8.14
N ASP A 791 -1.20 20.02 -7.32
CA ASP A 791 -0.43 21.24 -7.51
C ASP A 791 0.78 21.21 -6.57
N PRO A 792 2.02 21.13 -7.09
CA PRO A 792 3.21 21.09 -6.24
C PRO A 792 3.38 22.29 -5.31
N ALA A 793 2.79 23.44 -5.65
CA ALA A 793 2.79 24.63 -4.82
C ALA A 793 1.79 24.56 -3.65
N SER A 794 0.85 23.60 -3.69
CA SER A 794 -0.24 23.48 -2.71
C SER A 794 -0.57 22.00 -2.44
N PRO A 795 0.30 21.29 -1.70
CA PRO A 795 0.21 19.85 -1.49
C PRO A 795 -1.10 19.43 -0.82
N ALA A 796 -1.37 18.13 -0.84
CA ALA A 796 -2.57 17.51 -0.29
C ALA A 796 -3.88 17.98 -0.94
N PHE A 797 -3.83 18.34 -2.22
CA PHE A 797 -5.01 18.79 -2.97
C PHE A 797 -5.75 19.97 -2.31
N LYS A 798 -5.03 20.82 -1.59
CA LYS A 798 -5.59 22.08 -1.06
C LYS A 798 -5.96 23.02 -2.22
N HIS A 799 -5.09 23.11 -3.20
CA HIS A 799 -5.34 23.53 -4.57
C HIS A 799 -4.86 22.42 -5.51
N PHE A 800 -5.54 22.22 -6.64
CA PHE A 800 -5.17 21.17 -7.59
C PHE A 800 -5.56 21.54 -9.02
N ILE A 801 -5.11 20.74 -9.99
CA ILE A 801 -5.30 21.02 -11.40
C ILE A 801 -6.23 19.98 -12.01
N ILE A 802 -7.23 20.45 -12.77
CA ILE A 802 -8.05 19.62 -13.67
C ILE A 802 -7.78 20.05 -15.11
N LYS A 803 -6.98 19.23 -15.82
CA LYS A 803 -6.53 19.50 -17.20
C LYS A 803 -6.73 18.25 -18.08
N PRO A 804 -7.98 17.89 -18.44
CA PRO A 804 -8.23 16.71 -19.27
C PRO A 804 -7.66 16.87 -20.68
N ASN A 805 -7.18 15.78 -21.27
CA ASN A 805 -6.69 15.75 -22.64
C ASN A 805 -7.61 14.89 -23.51
N LEU A 806 -8.25 15.53 -24.50
CA LEU A 806 -9.11 14.89 -25.48
C LEU A 806 -8.24 14.33 -26.61
N VAL A 807 -7.76 13.10 -26.46
CA VAL A 807 -6.76 12.50 -27.37
C VAL A 807 -7.26 11.19 -27.95
N GLY A 808 -6.68 10.79 -29.09
CA GLY A 808 -6.84 9.46 -29.66
C GLY A 808 -8.27 9.08 -30.08
N GLY A 809 -9.17 10.06 -30.27
CA GLY A 809 -10.55 9.80 -30.58
C GLY A 809 -11.39 9.29 -29.41
N LEU A 810 -10.91 9.44 -28.18
CA LEU A 810 -11.70 9.20 -26.97
C LEU A 810 -12.94 10.09 -26.98
N THR A 811 -14.09 9.51 -26.65
CA THR A 811 -15.37 10.23 -26.51
C THR A 811 -15.75 10.51 -25.07
N SER A 812 -15.06 9.89 -24.12
CA SER A 812 -15.22 10.13 -22.68
C SER A 812 -14.02 9.64 -21.87
N ALA A 813 -13.79 10.31 -20.72
CA ALA A 813 -13.06 9.76 -19.59
C ALA A 813 -13.63 10.33 -18.30
N GLU A 814 -13.82 9.46 -17.34
CA GLU A 814 -14.28 9.77 -15.99
C GLU A 814 -13.26 9.25 -14.97
N ALA A 815 -12.92 10.09 -13.99
CA ALA A 815 -12.22 9.64 -12.80
C ALA A 815 -12.79 10.29 -11.56
N SER A 816 -12.79 9.53 -10.46
CA SER A 816 -13.00 10.06 -9.13
C SER A 816 -11.81 9.72 -8.25
N TYR A 817 -11.49 10.62 -7.33
CA TYR A 817 -10.39 10.46 -6.38
C TYR A 817 -10.79 10.99 -5.00
N ASP A 818 -10.81 10.12 -4.01
CA ASP A 818 -11.06 10.47 -2.61
C ASP A 818 -9.73 10.92 -1.97
N SER A 819 -9.42 12.20 -2.17
CA SER A 819 -8.24 12.82 -1.57
C SER A 819 -8.39 12.93 -0.04
N VAL A 820 -7.30 13.27 0.65
CA VAL A 820 -7.34 13.53 2.11
C VAL A 820 -8.27 14.69 2.51
N ARG A 821 -8.67 15.52 1.53
CA ARG A 821 -9.59 16.66 1.72
C ARG A 821 -11.00 16.41 1.21
N GLY A 822 -11.25 15.26 0.57
CA GLY A 822 -12.56 14.87 0.04
C GLY A 822 -12.51 14.48 -1.43
N ARG A 823 -13.71 14.21 -1.96
CA ARG A 823 -13.87 13.61 -3.28
C ARG A 823 -13.71 14.62 -4.41
N ILE A 824 -12.79 14.34 -5.32
CA ILE A 824 -12.56 15.03 -6.58
C ILE A 824 -13.17 14.19 -7.69
N VAL A 825 -13.87 14.84 -8.64
CA VAL A 825 -14.39 14.19 -9.85
C VAL A 825 -14.03 15.02 -11.06
N SER A 826 -13.61 14.34 -12.13
CA SER A 826 -13.50 14.90 -13.48
C SER A 826 -14.14 13.91 -14.44
N ASP A 827 -15.29 14.28 -15.02
CA ASP A 827 -16.04 13.47 -15.99
C ASP A 827 -16.29 14.34 -17.24
N TRP A 828 -15.67 13.96 -18.36
CA TRP A 828 -15.89 14.63 -19.61
C TRP A 828 -16.41 13.67 -20.69
N LYS A 829 -17.30 14.21 -21.53
CA LYS A 829 -17.87 13.53 -22.68
C LYS A 829 -17.87 14.47 -23.89
N THR A 830 -17.66 13.92 -25.06
CA THR A 830 -17.78 14.61 -26.32
C THR A 830 -18.87 13.97 -27.18
N LYS A 831 -19.79 14.78 -27.68
CA LYS A 831 -20.83 14.32 -28.59
C LYS A 831 -21.20 15.44 -29.57
N ASP A 832 -21.30 15.10 -30.84
CA ASP A 832 -21.74 16.03 -31.91
C ASP A 832 -20.96 17.37 -31.92
N GLY A 833 -19.60 17.29 -31.71
CA GLY A 833 -18.74 18.48 -31.68
C GLY A 833 -18.91 19.35 -30.42
N ARG A 834 -19.45 18.81 -29.33
CA ARG A 834 -19.64 19.51 -28.07
C ARG A 834 -18.96 18.77 -26.95
N LEU A 835 -18.37 19.54 -26.05
CA LEU A 835 -17.84 19.09 -24.77
C LEU A 835 -18.93 19.23 -23.70
N ASP A 836 -18.98 18.23 -22.84
CA ASP A 836 -19.68 18.18 -21.57
C ASP A 836 -18.65 17.78 -20.51
N LEU A 837 -18.37 18.65 -19.52
CA LEU A 837 -17.37 18.41 -18.48
C LEU A 837 -17.96 18.69 -17.10
N THR A 838 -18.11 17.66 -16.30
CA THR A 838 -18.51 17.79 -14.89
C THR A 838 -17.27 17.71 -14.00
N VAL A 839 -17.14 18.67 -13.08
CA VAL A 839 -16.05 18.75 -12.12
C VAL A 839 -16.61 18.86 -10.70
N THR A 840 -16.14 18.05 -9.78
CA THR A 840 -16.42 18.19 -8.35
C THR A 840 -15.14 18.54 -7.59
N ILE A 841 -15.19 19.63 -6.82
CA ILE A 841 -14.12 20.20 -6.03
C ILE A 841 -14.53 20.12 -4.56
N PRO A 842 -13.80 19.44 -3.67
CA PRO A 842 -14.16 19.28 -2.27
C PRO A 842 -14.32 20.62 -1.54
N ALA A 843 -15.12 20.64 -0.48
CA ALA A 843 -15.23 21.81 0.38
C ALA A 843 -13.86 22.18 0.97
N ASN A 844 -13.58 23.47 1.12
CA ASN A 844 -12.29 23.97 1.62
C ASN A 844 -11.10 23.74 0.67
N THR A 845 -11.36 23.54 -0.63
CA THR A 845 -10.31 23.41 -1.66
C THR A 845 -10.67 24.26 -2.88
N THR A 846 -9.68 24.51 -3.73
CA THR A 846 -9.85 25.18 -5.03
C THR A 846 -9.16 24.39 -6.14
N ALA A 847 -9.52 24.69 -7.40
CA ALA A 847 -8.88 24.04 -8.52
C ALA A 847 -8.67 24.97 -9.72
N ALA A 848 -7.54 24.80 -10.39
CA ALA A 848 -7.28 25.33 -11.71
C ALA A 848 -7.89 24.40 -12.76
N VAL A 849 -9.01 24.79 -13.36
CA VAL A 849 -9.73 23.98 -14.35
C VAL A 849 -9.42 24.49 -15.77
N TYR A 850 -8.84 23.63 -16.58
CA TYR A 850 -8.50 23.88 -17.97
C TYR A 850 -9.60 23.32 -18.88
N VAL A 851 -10.50 24.18 -19.32
CA VAL A 851 -11.50 23.79 -20.34
C VAL A 851 -10.84 23.82 -21.73
N PRO A 852 -10.85 22.72 -22.51
CA PRO A 852 -10.11 22.62 -23.77
C PRO A 852 -10.80 23.40 -24.91
N VAL A 853 -11.11 24.67 -24.69
CA VAL A 853 -11.71 25.63 -25.60
C VAL A 853 -11.01 26.98 -25.40
N ALA A 854 -10.56 27.58 -26.50
CA ALA A 854 -9.79 28.84 -26.46
C ALA A 854 -10.64 30.09 -26.23
N ASP A 855 -11.90 30.10 -26.65
CA ASP A 855 -12.77 31.25 -26.47
C ASP A 855 -13.64 31.09 -25.20
N PRO A 856 -13.37 31.85 -24.13
CA PRO A 856 -14.18 31.81 -22.91
C PRO A 856 -15.67 32.12 -23.11
N ALA A 857 -16.02 32.92 -24.14
CA ALA A 857 -17.40 33.30 -24.44
C ALA A 857 -18.26 32.10 -24.92
N MET A 858 -17.59 31.05 -25.42
CA MET A 858 -18.25 29.84 -25.90
C MET A 858 -18.52 28.83 -24.77
N ILE A 859 -17.94 29.07 -23.58
CA ILE A 859 -18.08 28.17 -22.44
C ILE A 859 -19.26 28.60 -21.58
N LYS A 860 -20.14 27.64 -21.30
CA LYS A 860 -21.26 27.82 -20.36
C LYS A 860 -21.07 26.91 -19.15
N GLU A 861 -21.34 27.42 -17.96
CA GLU A 861 -21.48 26.67 -16.74
C GLU A 861 -22.94 26.60 -16.33
N SER A 862 -23.53 25.40 -16.25
CA SER A 862 -24.96 25.18 -15.96
C SER A 862 -25.89 26.04 -16.84
N GLY A 863 -25.50 26.23 -18.12
CA GLY A 863 -26.26 27.01 -19.12
C GLY A 863 -26.01 28.52 -19.11
N LYS A 864 -25.23 29.06 -18.14
CA LYS A 864 -24.85 30.49 -18.06
C LYS A 864 -23.46 30.71 -18.63
N PRO A 865 -23.15 31.85 -19.26
CA PRO A 865 -21.76 32.19 -19.61
C PRO A 865 -20.85 32.16 -18.37
N VAL A 866 -19.60 31.67 -18.56
CA VAL A 866 -18.64 31.51 -17.43
C VAL A 866 -18.42 32.80 -16.64
N PRO A 867 -18.32 34.02 -17.25
CA PRO A 867 -18.14 35.25 -16.48
C PRO A 867 -19.26 35.55 -15.48
N ASP A 868 -20.44 34.99 -15.69
CA ASP A 868 -21.63 35.22 -14.84
C ASP A 868 -21.86 34.07 -13.83
N ALA A 869 -20.96 33.07 -13.79
CA ALA A 869 -21.12 31.90 -12.97
C ALA A 869 -20.48 32.08 -11.58
N ALA A 870 -21.24 31.80 -10.51
CA ALA A 870 -20.77 31.94 -9.14
C ALA A 870 -19.66 30.89 -8.78
N GLY A 871 -18.62 31.33 -8.11
CA GLY A 871 -17.52 30.48 -7.67
C GLY A 871 -16.47 30.21 -8.74
N ILE A 872 -16.49 30.95 -9.85
CA ILE A 872 -15.53 30.83 -10.95
C ILE A 872 -14.88 32.19 -11.22
N THR A 873 -13.57 32.18 -11.46
CA THR A 873 -12.83 33.34 -11.95
C THR A 873 -12.11 32.97 -13.23
N LEU A 874 -12.31 33.71 -14.31
CA LEU A 874 -11.54 33.58 -15.55
C LEU A 874 -10.12 34.13 -15.32
N VAL A 875 -9.08 33.29 -15.54
CA VAL A 875 -7.68 33.69 -15.33
C VAL A 875 -7.05 34.14 -16.63
N ARG A 876 -6.99 33.25 -17.63
CA ARG A 876 -6.36 33.51 -18.93
C ARG A 876 -6.72 32.42 -19.94
N VAL A 877 -6.31 32.64 -21.17
CA VAL A 877 -6.30 31.62 -22.22
C VAL A 877 -4.82 31.26 -22.49
N GLU A 878 -4.54 29.98 -22.48
CA GLU A 878 -3.18 29.45 -22.76
C GLU A 878 -3.25 28.07 -23.43
N GLU A 879 -2.35 27.81 -24.36
CA GLU A 879 -2.27 26.52 -25.08
C GLU A 879 -3.61 26.07 -25.72
N GLY A 880 -4.43 27.03 -26.21
CA GLY A 880 -5.75 26.73 -26.78
C GLY A 880 -6.83 26.32 -25.78
N ARG A 881 -6.60 26.57 -24.48
CA ARG A 881 -7.50 26.24 -23.36
C ARG A 881 -7.86 27.47 -22.56
N THR A 882 -9.08 27.52 -22.05
CA THR A 882 -9.47 28.54 -21.06
C THR A 882 -9.17 28.03 -19.66
N LEU A 883 -8.35 28.78 -18.92
CA LEU A 883 -8.02 28.51 -17.52
C LEU A 883 -8.99 29.26 -16.61
N LEU A 884 -9.66 28.50 -15.75
CA LEU A 884 -10.59 28.98 -14.74
C LEU A 884 -10.07 28.64 -13.35
N GLU A 885 -10.09 29.58 -12.44
CA GLU A 885 -9.94 29.32 -11.01
C GLU A 885 -11.33 29.04 -10.43
N VAL A 886 -11.51 27.89 -9.80
CA VAL A 886 -12.82 27.38 -9.39
C VAL A 886 -12.80 27.00 -7.91
N GLY A 887 -13.75 27.55 -7.14
CA GLY A 887 -13.94 27.19 -5.72
C GLY A 887 -14.63 25.83 -5.55
N SER A 888 -14.78 25.42 -4.29
CA SER A 888 -15.45 24.16 -3.96
C SER A 888 -16.88 24.06 -4.48
N GLY A 889 -17.32 22.85 -4.85
CA GLY A 889 -18.65 22.56 -5.38
C GLY A 889 -18.63 21.69 -6.63
N THR A 890 -19.81 21.42 -7.18
CA THR A 890 -19.94 20.72 -8.46
C THR A 890 -20.31 21.71 -9.57
N TYR A 891 -19.60 21.61 -10.68
CA TYR A 891 -19.74 22.50 -11.85
C TYR A 891 -19.91 21.66 -13.11
N HIS A 892 -20.71 22.23 -14.04
CA HIS A 892 -21.05 21.56 -15.28
C HIS A 892 -20.76 22.50 -16.49
N PHE A 893 -19.63 22.28 -17.12
CA PHE A 893 -19.17 23.07 -18.25
C PHE A 893 -19.61 22.44 -19.55
N THR A 894 -20.14 23.25 -20.46
CA THR A 894 -20.47 22.87 -21.83
C THR A 894 -19.88 23.86 -22.82
N ALA A 895 -19.32 23.37 -23.93
CA ALA A 895 -18.77 24.22 -24.98
C ALA A 895 -18.76 23.49 -26.34
N PRO A 896 -18.79 24.19 -27.49
CA PRO A 896 -18.41 23.58 -28.76
C PRO A 896 -16.92 23.30 -28.82
N LEU A 897 -16.54 22.22 -29.52
CA LEU A 897 -15.13 21.83 -29.74
C LEU A 897 -14.66 22.23 -31.14
#